data_c118269ec893fe3de9cce65619457cc1
#
_entry.id   c118269ec893fe3de9cce65619457cc1
#
_cell.length_a   1.000
_cell.length_b   1.000
_cell.length_c   1.000
_cell.angle_alpha   90.00
_cell.angle_beta   90.00
_cell.angle_gamma   90.00
#
_symmetry.space_group_name_H-M   'P 1'
#
loop_
_entity.id
_entity.type
_entity.pdbx_description
1 polymer ?
#
loop_
_entity_poly.entity_id
_entity_poly.type
_entity_poly.pdbx_seq_one_letter_code
_entity_poly.pdbx_strand_id
1 'polypeptide(L)'
;MMPEDFADFISRLTDNARASVQHADAIARGNGSNYIGTEHLLLGVLAQGSSSAAQVLTDAGVTLQQAEMILDIKPSRVVTSTGMVGLSETALLTLRMAWEAAREYGHDYLGTEHILYSVLRQGNARATALLREMGINVDMIISELEKSFEENRGEHGDIATEPRRRGNTRGGALSAFGVDLTARAANGELDPMIGRDKELERMITILSRRTKNNPVLIGDPGVGKTAIVEGLAQRIVREDVPGHLLDRRVVMLDMAAMIAGTKYRGEFEDRLKKVIAEVKKQGNIILFIDELHLLVGAGASEGSMDAANILKPALARGELHMIGATTLDEYRKHIEKDTALERRFQTIVVKEPTMAQTIAILKGLKNYYEKHHGVKITDEVIESAVYMSDRYVSDRFMPDKAIDVLDEAAARVRVKRGHRPSREREYLKELKHLNERMEDAVLHEDYQRAAMYKQRISQISKKLETEVAAQKGRRAIQLTDDDVAHAIAVMTNIPVEKVQTSEAKLLRQLEKHLGKYVIGQREAIGKVARAIRRSRSGVASSRRPIGSFVFMGPTGVGKTQLAKVLAREVFGSEEALIKIDMSEFGEKHNTSRLLGAPAGYVGYEDGGKLTDKVRRQPYSVVLFDEIEKAHPDVFNLLLQLLEDGTMTDAKGREVSFRNTIIILTSNLGADKMTKESELGFHSSRDKGSEIDDLHRRNAKFARDALDKFMRPELINRFDGIITFRALTRAEVGKIFDLLIGELRQRLVRKGLALTIKPSAKKFLIDKGYSVKYGARPLRRVIEDEVEHAIAEQVLDGAYAKGDILEVGIKKGAI
;
A
#
# COMPACT_ATOMS: atom_id res chain seq x y z
N MET A 1 5.17 -9.90 57.64
CA MET A 1 5.39 -8.51 57.32
C MET A 1 5.32 -8.33 55.79
N MET A 2 4.18 -8.15 55.28
CA MET A 2 3.78 -7.88 53.90
C MET A 2 2.31 -7.46 53.97
N PRO A 3 1.85 -6.32 53.58
CA PRO A 3 1.52 -5.91 52.21
C PRO A 3 1.58 -4.38 51.93
N GLU A 4 1.85 -3.49 52.88
CA GLU A 4 1.83 -2.05 52.63
C GLU A 4 3.10 -1.54 51.90
N ASP A 5 4.29 -2.12 52.22
CA ASP A 5 5.56 -1.72 51.58
C ASP A 5 5.72 -2.12 50.08
N PHE A 6 5.02 -3.16 49.64
CA PHE A 6 5.20 -3.68 48.28
C PHE A 6 4.41 -2.87 47.22
N ALA A 7 3.27 -2.31 47.62
CA ALA A 7 2.45 -1.49 46.71
C ALA A 7 3.13 -0.12 46.49
N ASP A 8 3.75 0.46 47.52
CA ASP A 8 4.53 1.70 47.40
C ASP A 8 5.79 1.50 46.53
N PHE A 9 6.43 0.35 46.65
CA PHE A 9 7.60 -0.03 45.83
C PHE A 9 7.23 -0.13 44.36
N ILE A 10 6.12 -0.79 43.98
CA ILE A 10 5.67 -0.92 42.60
C ILE A 10 5.31 0.45 41.99
N SER A 11 4.79 1.37 42.81
CA SER A 11 4.43 2.71 42.33
C SER A 11 5.63 3.56 41.92
N ARG A 12 6.81 3.27 42.42
CA ARG A 12 8.07 4.00 42.15
C ARG A 12 8.96 3.41 41.06
N LEU A 13 8.58 2.24 40.53
CA LEU A 13 9.24 1.65 39.38
C LEU A 13 9.00 2.49 38.11
N THR A 14 10.08 2.80 37.38
CA THR A 14 9.95 3.34 36.02
C THR A 14 9.26 2.33 35.09
N ASP A 15 8.69 2.78 33.98
CA ASP A 15 8.00 1.88 33.03
C ASP A 15 8.95 0.81 32.50
N ASN A 16 10.24 1.16 32.25
CA ASN A 16 11.25 0.21 31.82
C ASN A 16 11.62 -0.80 32.93
N ALA A 17 11.71 -0.37 34.17
CA ALA A 17 11.96 -1.26 35.31
C ALA A 17 10.78 -2.21 35.55
N ARG A 18 9.55 -1.71 35.40
CA ARG A 18 8.34 -2.53 35.50
C ARG A 18 8.26 -3.57 34.38
N ALA A 19 8.56 -3.17 33.12
CA ALA A 19 8.63 -4.08 32.01
C ALA A 19 9.74 -5.13 32.19
N SER A 20 10.92 -4.76 32.72
CA SER A 20 12.01 -5.70 33.00
C SER A 20 11.60 -6.78 34.03
N VAL A 21 10.85 -6.40 35.08
CA VAL A 21 10.31 -7.35 36.06
C VAL A 21 9.24 -8.26 35.43
N GLN A 22 8.42 -7.74 34.52
CA GLN A 22 7.44 -8.55 33.78
C GLN A 22 8.13 -9.54 32.84
N HIS A 23 9.18 -9.13 32.13
CA HIS A 23 10.00 -10.03 31.33
C HIS A 23 10.68 -11.12 32.21
N ALA A 24 11.18 -10.74 33.37
CA ALA A 24 11.75 -11.70 34.31
C ALA A 24 10.72 -12.76 34.77
N ASP A 25 9.46 -12.34 35.03
CA ASP A 25 8.35 -13.26 35.34
C ASP A 25 8.05 -14.21 34.17
N ALA A 26 7.98 -13.66 32.95
CA ALA A 26 7.75 -14.44 31.73
C ALA A 26 8.85 -15.50 31.50
N ILE A 27 10.12 -15.09 31.68
CA ILE A 27 11.29 -15.98 31.51
C ILE A 27 11.29 -17.07 32.61
N ALA A 28 11.02 -16.70 33.87
CA ALA A 28 10.95 -17.66 34.98
C ALA A 28 9.86 -18.73 34.72
N ARG A 29 8.69 -18.32 34.25
CA ARG A 29 7.59 -19.25 33.88
C ARG A 29 7.97 -20.11 32.69
N GLY A 30 8.58 -19.51 31.69
CA GLY A 30 9.04 -20.23 30.48
C GLY A 30 10.05 -21.33 30.81
N ASN A 31 10.86 -21.15 31.85
CA ASN A 31 11.84 -22.12 32.35
C ASN A 31 11.28 -23.06 33.40
N GLY A 32 9.98 -22.99 33.75
CA GLY A 32 9.37 -23.84 34.77
C GLY A 32 9.84 -23.53 36.20
N SER A 33 10.40 -22.35 36.44
CA SER A 33 10.84 -21.94 37.78
C SER A 33 9.67 -21.52 38.64
N ASN A 34 9.66 -21.92 39.89
CA ASN A 34 8.60 -21.56 40.85
C ASN A 34 8.80 -20.17 41.49
N TYR A 35 9.89 -19.49 41.16
CA TYR A 35 10.24 -18.18 41.69
C TYR A 35 11.07 -17.36 40.67
N ILE A 36 11.03 -16.04 40.79
CA ILE A 36 11.89 -15.12 40.04
C ILE A 36 13.18 -14.93 40.84
N GLY A 37 14.32 -15.40 40.31
CA GLY A 37 15.64 -15.21 40.88
C GLY A 37 16.38 -14.01 40.29
N THR A 38 17.59 -13.73 40.78
CA THR A 38 18.46 -12.63 40.30
C THR A 38 18.88 -12.81 38.85
N GLU A 39 19.06 -14.07 38.39
CA GLU A 39 19.28 -14.44 37.01
C GLU A 39 18.12 -14.03 36.09
N HIS A 40 16.89 -14.23 36.54
CA HIS A 40 15.71 -13.82 35.76
C HIS A 40 15.59 -12.28 35.72
N LEU A 41 15.95 -11.56 36.79
CA LEU A 41 16.01 -10.11 36.81
C LEU A 41 17.05 -9.57 35.81
N LEU A 42 18.24 -10.18 35.76
CA LEU A 42 19.27 -9.78 34.76
C LEU A 42 18.79 -10.01 33.33
N LEU A 43 18.19 -11.17 33.05
CA LEU A 43 17.62 -11.47 31.72
C LEU A 43 16.46 -10.56 31.39
N GLY A 44 15.61 -10.21 32.36
CA GLY A 44 14.53 -9.26 32.18
C GLY A 44 15.02 -7.86 31.81
N VAL A 45 16.14 -7.41 32.39
CA VAL A 45 16.81 -6.16 32.01
C VAL A 45 17.36 -6.23 30.59
N LEU A 46 18.01 -7.33 30.21
CA LEU A 46 18.51 -7.55 28.85
C LEU A 46 17.39 -7.63 27.82
N ALA A 47 16.28 -8.31 28.16
CA ALA A 47 15.13 -8.46 27.27
C ALA A 47 14.42 -7.14 26.99
N GLN A 48 14.49 -6.17 27.90
CA GLN A 48 13.95 -4.83 27.71
C GLN A 48 14.69 -4.04 26.60
N GLY A 49 15.94 -4.33 26.31
CA GLY A 49 16.73 -3.85 25.15
C GLY A 49 16.92 -2.33 25.02
N SER A 50 15.92 -1.54 25.42
CA SER A 50 15.91 -0.06 25.30
C SER A 50 16.29 0.65 26.60
N SER A 51 16.56 -0.07 27.71
CA SER A 51 16.92 0.55 28.98
C SER A 51 18.42 0.87 29.08
N SER A 52 18.79 1.88 29.89
CA SER A 52 20.19 2.26 30.17
C SER A 52 21.01 1.07 30.69
N ALA A 53 20.42 0.26 31.58
CA ALA A 53 21.06 -0.93 32.10
C ALA A 53 21.30 -2.01 31.04
N ALA A 54 20.33 -2.22 30.13
CA ALA A 54 20.50 -3.16 29.01
C ALA A 54 21.63 -2.72 28.07
N GLN A 55 21.77 -1.42 27.89
CA GLN A 55 22.81 -0.85 27.03
C GLN A 55 24.21 -1.04 27.63
N VAL A 56 24.36 -0.77 28.92
CA VAL A 56 25.63 -1.01 29.64
C VAL A 56 26.05 -2.49 29.56
N LEU A 57 25.12 -3.41 29.71
CA LEU A 57 25.38 -4.85 29.55
C LEU A 57 25.75 -5.22 28.11
N THR A 58 25.09 -4.63 27.12
CA THR A 58 25.37 -4.87 25.68
C THR A 58 26.75 -4.30 25.29
N ASP A 59 27.10 -3.12 25.76
CA ASP A 59 28.40 -2.49 25.54
C ASP A 59 29.53 -3.28 26.21
N ALA A 60 29.24 -3.95 27.34
CA ALA A 60 30.14 -4.91 27.97
C ALA A 60 30.21 -6.26 27.24
N GLY A 61 29.50 -6.45 26.13
CA GLY A 61 29.49 -7.66 25.32
C GLY A 61 28.50 -8.75 25.77
N VAL A 62 27.57 -8.44 26.67
CA VAL A 62 26.55 -9.38 27.15
C VAL A 62 25.32 -9.31 26.23
N THR A 63 24.97 -10.41 25.58
CA THR A 63 23.73 -10.51 24.79
C THR A 63 22.73 -11.42 25.48
N LEU A 64 21.43 -11.15 25.29
CA LEU A 64 20.36 -11.98 25.84
C LEU A 64 20.50 -13.46 25.44
N GLN A 65 20.83 -13.71 24.17
CA GLN A 65 20.99 -15.07 23.64
C GLN A 65 22.15 -15.84 24.31
N GLN A 66 23.27 -15.19 24.58
CA GLN A 66 24.41 -15.79 25.28
C GLN A 66 24.06 -16.10 26.74
N ALA A 67 23.39 -15.16 27.40
CA ALA A 67 22.98 -15.34 28.80
C ALA A 67 21.92 -16.45 28.98
N GLU A 68 20.95 -16.53 28.07
CA GLU A 68 19.97 -17.63 28.03
C GLU A 68 20.62 -18.99 27.75
N MET A 69 21.64 -19.03 26.89
CA MET A 69 22.35 -20.27 26.53
C MET A 69 23.13 -20.83 27.72
N ILE A 70 23.81 -19.98 28.49
CA ILE A 70 24.58 -20.40 29.67
C ILE A 70 23.69 -20.84 30.82
N LEU A 71 22.49 -20.24 30.93
CA LEU A 71 21.51 -20.59 31.97
C LEU A 71 20.62 -21.81 31.60
N ASP A 72 20.85 -22.42 30.42
CA ASP A 72 20.05 -23.53 29.86
C ASP A 72 18.52 -23.23 29.82
N ILE A 73 18.19 -21.97 29.53
CA ILE A 73 16.79 -21.52 29.43
C ILE A 73 16.25 -21.92 28.07
N LYS A 74 15.34 -22.89 28.02
CA LYS A 74 14.65 -23.31 26.80
C LYS A 74 13.54 -22.29 26.47
N PRO A 75 13.48 -21.78 25.23
CA PRO A 75 12.36 -20.92 24.82
C PRO A 75 11.06 -21.72 24.84
N SER A 76 10.23 -21.49 25.84
CA SER A 76 9.00 -22.24 26.05
C SER A 76 7.79 -21.59 25.39
N ARG A 77 6.91 -22.46 24.90
CA ARG A 77 5.57 -22.13 24.41
C ARG A 77 4.72 -21.50 25.52
N VAL A 78 3.92 -20.49 25.14
CA VAL A 78 2.96 -19.77 25.95
C VAL A 78 2.22 -20.67 26.94
N VAL A 79 2.45 -20.46 28.27
CA VAL A 79 1.65 -21.05 29.32
C VAL A 79 0.69 -19.99 29.83
N THR A 80 -0.58 -20.21 29.62
CA THR A 80 -1.68 -19.41 30.16
C THR A 80 -1.96 -19.83 31.61
N SER A 81 -1.25 -19.22 32.58
CA SER A 81 -1.66 -19.27 33.98
C SER A 81 -1.73 -17.86 34.55
N THR A 82 -2.87 -17.52 35.11
CA THR A 82 -3.22 -16.24 35.75
C THR A 82 -2.68 -16.16 37.15
N GLY A 83 -1.52 -15.50 37.35
CA GLY A 83 -0.93 -15.18 38.66
C GLY A 83 0.59 -14.97 38.54
N MET A 84 1.18 -13.93 39.14
CA MET A 84 2.63 -13.72 39.17
C MET A 84 3.33 -14.79 39.98
N VAL A 85 4.49 -15.27 39.53
CA VAL A 85 5.39 -16.15 40.26
C VAL A 85 6.03 -15.35 41.41
N GLY A 86 6.20 -15.91 42.58
CA GLY A 86 6.81 -15.24 43.71
C GLY A 86 8.29 -14.88 43.48
N LEU A 87 8.77 -13.78 44.08
CA LEU A 87 10.17 -13.42 44.09
C LEU A 87 10.96 -14.31 45.08
N SER A 88 12.17 -14.73 44.71
CA SER A 88 13.08 -15.39 45.66
C SER A 88 13.53 -14.40 46.74
N GLU A 89 13.98 -14.91 47.89
CA GLU A 89 14.50 -14.07 48.99
C GLU A 89 15.68 -13.19 48.47
N THR A 90 16.55 -13.71 47.64
CA THR A 90 17.67 -12.98 47.03
C THR A 90 17.18 -11.91 46.06
N ALA A 91 16.17 -12.16 45.23
CA ALA A 91 15.60 -11.17 44.33
C ALA A 91 14.85 -10.06 45.10
N LEU A 92 14.15 -10.38 46.16
CA LEU A 92 13.53 -9.42 47.10
C LEU A 92 14.58 -8.52 47.74
N LEU A 93 15.69 -9.09 48.21
CA LEU A 93 16.80 -8.35 48.79
C LEU A 93 17.43 -7.42 47.73
N THR A 94 17.62 -7.91 46.51
CA THR A 94 18.15 -7.10 45.37
C THR A 94 17.28 -5.86 45.10
N LEU A 95 15.97 -6.04 45.07
CA LEU A 95 15.07 -4.93 44.82
C LEU A 95 15.04 -3.92 45.98
N ARG A 96 15.20 -4.36 47.23
CA ARG A 96 15.35 -3.46 48.37
C ARG A 96 16.67 -2.66 48.29
N MET A 97 17.78 -3.34 47.98
CA MET A 97 19.07 -2.68 47.76
C MET A 97 19.02 -1.69 46.62
N ALA A 98 18.26 -2.01 45.55
CA ALA A 98 18.06 -1.11 44.42
C ALA A 98 17.36 0.20 44.81
N TRP A 99 16.39 0.09 45.75
CA TRP A 99 15.72 1.27 46.32
C TRP A 99 16.63 2.05 47.26
N GLU A 100 17.43 1.38 48.10
CA GLU A 100 18.41 2.03 48.97
C GLU A 100 19.48 2.77 48.13
N ALA A 101 19.98 2.14 47.05
CA ALA A 101 20.90 2.77 46.09
C ALA A 101 20.28 3.99 45.41
N ALA A 102 19.02 3.89 44.96
CA ALA A 102 18.33 5.04 44.36
C ALA A 102 18.27 6.23 45.29
N ARG A 103 17.93 5.98 46.60
CA ARG A 103 17.92 7.04 47.64
C ARG A 103 19.28 7.59 47.98
N GLU A 104 20.32 6.76 48.03
CA GLU A 104 21.72 7.19 48.31
C GLU A 104 22.22 8.16 47.24
N TYR A 105 21.84 7.93 45.99
CA TYR A 105 22.21 8.82 44.86
C TYR A 105 21.20 9.97 44.63
N GLY A 106 20.13 10.07 45.47
CA GLY A 106 19.16 11.17 45.46
C GLY A 106 18.10 11.06 44.35
N HIS A 107 17.77 9.84 43.90
CA HIS A 107 16.72 9.56 42.92
C HIS A 107 15.41 9.20 43.62
N ASP A 108 14.28 9.79 43.15
CA ASP A 108 12.91 9.51 43.66
C ASP A 108 12.24 8.35 42.93
N TYR A 109 12.95 7.73 41.96
CA TYR A 109 12.44 6.62 41.15
C TYR A 109 13.39 5.42 41.18
N LEU A 110 12.85 4.25 40.83
CA LEU A 110 13.63 3.02 40.69
C LEU A 110 13.68 2.58 39.24
N GLY A 111 14.85 2.83 38.61
CA GLY A 111 15.14 2.46 37.22
C GLY A 111 15.81 1.10 37.06
N THR A 112 15.96 0.63 35.84
CA THR A 112 16.65 -0.61 35.48
C THR A 112 18.12 -0.61 35.91
N GLU A 113 18.78 0.55 35.91
CA GLU A 113 20.17 0.79 36.33
C GLU A 113 20.34 0.50 37.82
N HIS A 114 19.37 0.87 38.66
CA HIS A 114 19.41 0.57 40.10
C HIS A 114 19.23 -0.92 40.36
N ILE A 115 18.35 -1.60 39.58
CA ILE A 115 18.15 -3.05 39.67
C ILE A 115 19.45 -3.76 39.27
N LEU A 116 20.08 -3.37 38.13
CA LEU A 116 21.32 -3.98 37.67
C LEU A 116 22.45 -3.76 38.67
N TYR A 117 22.66 -2.54 39.17
CA TYR A 117 23.65 -2.20 40.17
C TYR A 117 23.56 -3.08 41.41
N SER A 118 22.35 -3.27 41.93
CA SER A 118 22.08 -4.08 43.12
C SER A 118 22.26 -5.59 42.88
N VAL A 119 21.94 -6.07 41.67
CA VAL A 119 22.23 -7.44 41.22
C VAL A 119 23.75 -7.67 41.25
N LEU A 120 24.52 -6.75 40.71
CA LEU A 120 25.97 -6.86 40.59
C LEU A 120 26.72 -6.72 41.93
N ARG A 121 26.20 -5.92 42.87
CA ARG A 121 26.75 -5.76 44.21
C ARG A 121 26.54 -6.97 45.09
N GLN A 122 25.63 -7.86 44.77
CA GLN A 122 25.48 -9.15 45.47
C GLN A 122 26.51 -10.18 44.90
N GLY A 123 27.67 -10.25 45.50
CA GLY A 123 28.77 -11.11 45.04
C GLY A 123 28.41 -12.60 44.91
N ASN A 124 27.39 -13.09 45.63
CA ASN A 124 26.93 -14.47 45.60
C ASN A 124 25.65 -14.65 44.78
N ALA A 125 25.20 -13.61 44.05
CA ALA A 125 24.03 -13.73 43.18
C ALA A 125 24.34 -14.60 41.96
N ARG A 126 23.38 -15.43 41.55
CA ARG A 126 23.54 -16.29 40.36
C ARG A 126 23.77 -15.49 39.08
N ALA A 127 23.19 -14.31 39.00
CA ALA A 127 23.41 -13.36 37.91
C ALA A 127 24.89 -12.89 37.84
N THR A 128 25.51 -12.61 38.98
CA THR A 128 26.90 -12.17 39.06
C THR A 128 27.88 -13.32 38.73
N ALA A 129 27.56 -14.54 39.15
CA ALA A 129 28.31 -15.75 38.75
C ALA A 129 28.26 -15.95 37.22
N LEU A 130 27.08 -15.83 36.62
CA LEU A 130 26.88 -15.92 35.18
C LEU A 130 27.76 -14.93 34.39
N LEU A 131 27.77 -13.65 34.79
CA LEU A 131 28.59 -12.64 34.13
C LEU A 131 30.10 -12.93 34.24
N ARG A 132 30.53 -13.47 35.35
CA ARG A 132 31.93 -13.91 35.53
C ARG A 132 32.26 -15.13 34.65
N GLU A 133 31.35 -16.07 34.48
CA GLU A 133 31.51 -17.20 33.56
C GLU A 133 31.59 -16.74 32.09
N MET A 134 30.90 -15.65 31.77
CA MET A 134 31.03 -15.01 30.46
C MET A 134 32.35 -14.25 30.27
N GLY A 135 33.23 -14.19 31.32
CA GLY A 135 34.47 -13.44 31.26
C GLY A 135 34.30 -11.92 31.39
N ILE A 136 33.15 -11.44 31.83
CA ILE A 136 32.84 -10.03 31.99
C ILE A 136 33.39 -9.49 33.30
N ASN A 137 34.06 -8.33 33.26
CA ASN A 137 34.53 -7.64 34.43
C ASN A 137 33.39 -6.89 35.11
N VAL A 138 32.82 -7.48 36.16
CA VAL A 138 31.66 -6.95 36.91
C VAL A 138 32.01 -5.60 37.58
N ASP A 139 33.24 -5.40 38.05
CA ASP A 139 33.66 -4.17 38.74
C ASP A 139 33.71 -2.98 37.77
N MET A 140 33.99 -3.22 36.50
CA MET A 140 33.95 -2.20 35.45
C MET A 140 32.53 -1.72 35.20
N ILE A 141 31.55 -2.64 35.17
CA ILE A 141 30.12 -2.30 34.97
C ILE A 141 29.61 -1.50 36.19
N ILE A 142 29.98 -1.92 37.40
CA ILE A 142 29.62 -1.20 38.67
C ILE A 142 30.15 0.22 38.61
N SER A 143 31.43 0.41 38.26
CA SER A 143 32.04 1.75 38.17
C SER A 143 31.39 2.63 37.11
N GLU A 144 30.90 2.06 36.02
CA GLU A 144 30.20 2.79 34.97
C GLU A 144 28.78 3.20 35.41
N LEU A 145 28.08 2.33 36.16
CA LEU A 145 26.80 2.67 36.77
C LEU A 145 26.95 3.76 37.84
N GLU A 146 27.97 3.67 38.70
CA GLU A 146 28.23 4.68 39.73
C GLU A 146 28.50 6.05 39.11
N LYS A 147 29.31 6.14 38.05
CA LYS A 147 29.51 7.37 37.30
C LYS A 147 28.21 7.93 36.74
N SER A 148 27.38 7.06 36.18
CA SER A 148 26.07 7.46 35.65
C SER A 148 25.16 8.02 36.76
N PHE A 149 25.19 7.46 37.96
CA PHE A 149 24.43 7.97 39.12
C PHE A 149 24.94 9.30 39.62
N GLU A 150 26.26 9.51 39.63
CA GLU A 150 26.87 10.79 40.03
C GLU A 150 26.56 11.90 39.04
N GLU A 151 26.55 11.61 37.74
CA GLU A 151 26.22 12.57 36.68
C GLU A 151 24.73 13.00 36.73
N ASN A 152 23.83 12.14 37.20
CA ASN A 152 22.39 12.39 37.31
C ASN A 152 21.94 12.85 38.71
N ARG A 153 22.86 13.12 39.64
CA ARG A 153 22.55 13.52 41.01
C ARG A 153 21.87 14.89 41.07
N GLY A 154 20.58 14.91 41.40
CA GLY A 154 19.78 16.14 41.61
C GLY A 154 18.77 16.47 40.51
N GLU A 155 18.48 15.60 39.58
CA GLU A 155 17.35 15.74 38.66
C GLU A 155 16.07 15.13 39.33
N HIS A 156 15.19 16.02 39.77
CA HIS A 156 13.82 15.65 40.18
C HIS A 156 13.10 15.05 38.97
N GLY A 157 12.55 13.87 39.18
CA GLY A 157 11.98 13.02 38.15
C GLY A 157 10.88 13.66 37.36
N ASP A 158 11.14 13.80 36.06
CA ASP A 158 10.09 13.76 35.04
C ASP A 158 10.43 12.69 34.01
N ILE A 159 9.61 11.68 34.04
CA ILE A 159 9.77 10.38 33.37
C ILE A 159 9.38 10.51 31.91
N ALA A 160 10.33 10.43 31.00
CA ALA A 160 10.18 9.81 29.70
C ALA A 160 11.54 9.65 29.04
N THR A 161 12.16 8.50 29.20
CA THR A 161 13.44 8.17 28.56
C THR A 161 13.25 7.44 27.27
N GLU A 162 13.52 8.12 26.17
CA GLU A 162 13.90 7.50 24.92
C GLU A 162 15.41 7.21 24.88
N PRO A 163 15.87 6.19 24.10
CA PRO A 163 17.26 5.75 24.11
C PRO A 163 18.18 6.80 23.46
N ARG A 164 19.09 7.39 24.23
CA ARG A 164 20.16 8.27 23.75
C ARG A 164 21.22 7.44 23.00
N ARG A 165 21.29 7.62 21.70
CA ARG A 165 22.47 7.26 20.90
C ARG A 165 23.62 8.17 21.29
N ARG A 166 24.71 7.61 21.84
CA ARG A 166 25.98 8.33 22.07
C ARG A 166 26.65 8.63 20.72
N GLY A 167 26.44 9.83 20.20
CA GLY A 167 27.40 10.55 19.39
C GLY A 167 27.73 11.83 20.16
N ASN A 168 28.96 12.01 20.48
CA ASN A 168 29.63 13.11 21.23
C ASN A 168 29.01 14.48 20.88
N THR A 169 28.06 15.01 21.71
CA THR A 169 27.81 16.47 21.88
C THR A 169 26.70 16.68 22.91
N ARG A 170 26.79 17.66 23.77
CA ARG A 170 25.78 18.18 24.72
C ARG A 170 24.42 18.31 24.02
N GLY A 171 23.52 17.34 24.21
CA GLY A 171 22.26 17.25 23.50
C GLY A 171 21.19 18.19 24.06
N GLY A 172 20.86 19.25 23.35
CA GLY A 172 19.74 20.14 23.64
C GLY A 172 18.41 19.56 23.08
N ALA A 173 17.29 20.27 23.27
CA ALA A 173 15.97 19.91 22.78
C ALA A 173 15.96 19.61 21.24
N LEU A 174 16.85 20.27 20.49
CA LEU A 174 16.99 20.07 19.06
C LEU A 174 17.51 18.68 18.69
N SER A 175 18.38 18.08 19.51
CA SER A 175 18.90 16.73 19.25
C SER A 175 17.91 15.64 19.62
N ALA A 176 16.91 15.94 20.47
CA ALA A 176 15.84 15.01 20.83
C ALA A 176 14.75 14.91 19.73
N PHE A 177 14.47 16.01 19.03
CA PHE A 177 13.37 16.11 18.06
C PHE A 177 13.82 16.45 16.65
N GLY A 178 15.12 16.58 16.39
CA GLY A 178 15.68 16.99 15.11
C GLY A 178 16.64 15.96 14.54
N VAL A 179 16.57 15.73 13.22
CA VAL A 179 17.52 14.93 12.46
C VAL A 179 18.46 15.87 11.69
N ASP A 180 19.75 15.80 11.96
CA ASP A 180 20.74 16.61 11.26
C ASP A 180 21.04 16.02 9.88
N LEU A 181 20.47 16.63 8.84
CA LEU A 181 20.67 16.21 7.44
C LEU A 181 22.10 16.48 6.96
N THR A 182 22.77 17.54 7.49
CA THR A 182 24.15 17.86 7.12
C THR A 182 25.12 16.82 7.68
N ALA A 183 24.89 16.35 8.91
CA ALA A 183 25.68 15.25 9.49
C ALA A 183 25.47 13.94 8.74
N ARG A 184 24.22 13.62 8.37
CA ARG A 184 23.89 12.44 7.53
C ARG A 184 24.52 12.52 6.15
N ALA A 185 24.55 13.73 5.54
CA ALA A 185 25.22 13.95 4.28
C ALA A 185 26.73 13.70 4.37
N ALA A 186 27.38 14.17 5.46
CA ALA A 186 28.80 13.95 5.71
C ALA A 186 29.14 12.46 5.89
N ASN A 187 28.25 11.70 6.52
CA ASN A 187 28.38 10.25 6.68
C ASN A 187 28.07 9.46 5.40
N GLY A 188 27.58 10.10 4.32
CA GLY A 188 27.19 9.43 3.10
C GLY A 188 25.89 8.60 3.20
N GLU A 189 25.02 8.94 4.16
CA GLU A 189 23.76 8.24 4.44
C GLU A 189 22.58 8.74 3.60
N LEU A 190 22.75 9.86 2.88
CA LEU A 190 21.69 10.45 2.04
C LEU A 190 21.82 10.01 0.59
N ASP A 191 20.70 9.76 -0.03
CA ASP A 191 20.60 9.47 -1.45
C ASP A 191 20.98 10.69 -2.30
N PRO A 192 21.61 10.51 -3.49
CA PRO A 192 22.00 11.63 -4.33
C PRO A 192 20.78 12.33 -4.91
N MET A 193 20.73 13.65 -4.81
CA MET A 193 19.73 14.46 -5.50
C MET A 193 20.02 14.51 -7.00
N ILE A 194 19.04 14.20 -7.83
CA ILE A 194 19.18 14.16 -9.29
C ILE A 194 18.07 14.96 -9.96
N GLY A 195 18.42 15.85 -10.89
CA GLY A 195 17.49 16.53 -11.78
C GLY A 195 16.63 17.64 -11.14
N ARG A 196 16.98 18.13 -9.95
CA ARG A 196 16.31 19.23 -9.23
C ARG A 196 17.20 20.45 -9.00
N ASP A 197 18.18 20.66 -9.87
CA ASP A 197 19.16 21.75 -9.72
C ASP A 197 18.52 23.12 -9.75
N LYS A 198 17.50 23.35 -10.58
CA LYS A 198 16.79 24.63 -10.69
C LYS A 198 16.05 25.01 -9.41
N GLU A 199 15.34 24.05 -8.85
CA GLU A 199 14.61 24.21 -7.59
C GLU A 199 15.59 24.45 -6.42
N LEU A 200 16.71 23.72 -6.40
CA LEU A 200 17.75 23.88 -5.40
C LEU A 200 18.45 25.23 -5.51
N GLU A 201 18.87 25.67 -6.70
CA GLU A 201 19.43 27.01 -6.93
C GLU A 201 18.44 28.13 -6.50
N ARG A 202 17.16 27.93 -6.80
CA ARG A 202 16.12 28.85 -6.35
C ARG A 202 16.01 28.91 -4.84
N MET A 203 16.10 27.76 -4.17
CA MET A 203 16.08 27.66 -2.70
C MET A 203 17.29 28.37 -2.09
N ILE A 204 18.50 28.15 -2.62
CA ILE A 204 19.73 28.84 -2.20
C ILE A 204 19.57 30.35 -2.40
N THR A 205 19.04 30.79 -3.54
CA THR A 205 18.80 32.20 -3.81
C THR A 205 17.83 32.82 -2.79
N ILE A 206 16.76 32.12 -2.43
CA ILE A 206 15.78 32.62 -1.45
C ILE A 206 16.41 32.71 -0.05
N LEU A 207 17.16 31.69 0.40
CA LEU A 207 17.86 31.68 1.68
C LEU A 207 18.88 32.84 1.79
N SER A 208 19.43 33.31 0.68
CA SER A 208 20.38 34.41 0.60
C SER A 208 19.71 35.81 0.61
N ARG A 209 18.38 35.89 0.59
CA ARG A 209 17.65 37.19 0.57
C ARG A 209 17.66 37.85 1.95
N ARG A 210 17.58 39.17 1.96
CA ARG A 210 17.44 39.97 3.19
C ARG A 210 16.04 39.82 3.83
N THR A 211 15.02 39.67 3.00
CA THR A 211 13.62 39.53 3.43
C THR A 211 12.96 38.41 2.64
N LYS A 212 11.94 37.78 3.21
CA LYS A 212 11.30 36.58 2.62
C LYS A 212 12.33 35.49 2.30
N ASN A 213 13.20 35.22 3.24
CA ASN A 213 14.33 34.30 3.13
C ASN A 213 13.99 32.86 3.57
N ASN A 214 12.73 32.55 3.77
CA ASN A 214 12.24 31.22 4.12
C ASN A 214 11.54 30.58 2.91
N PRO A 215 12.17 29.65 2.20
CA PRO A 215 11.54 28.95 1.08
C PRO A 215 10.50 27.93 1.55
N VAL A 216 9.42 27.81 0.79
CA VAL A 216 8.44 26.71 0.95
C VAL A 216 8.35 25.94 -0.36
N LEU A 217 8.65 24.65 -0.31
CA LEU A 217 8.51 23.72 -1.41
C LEU A 217 7.06 23.27 -1.50
N ILE A 218 6.38 23.60 -2.60
CA ILE A 218 4.98 23.25 -2.83
C ILE A 218 4.90 22.28 -3.99
N GLY A 219 4.24 21.14 -3.78
CA GLY A 219 4.04 20.14 -4.83
C GLY A 219 3.28 18.94 -4.31
N ASP A 220 2.87 18.07 -5.22
CA ASP A 220 2.16 16.85 -4.89
C ASP A 220 2.98 15.92 -3.99
N PRO A 221 2.36 15.00 -3.24
CA PRO A 221 3.10 14.01 -2.46
C PRO A 221 3.98 13.14 -3.38
N GLY A 222 5.19 12.79 -2.93
CA GLY A 222 6.08 11.90 -3.68
C GLY A 222 6.83 12.53 -4.85
N VAL A 223 6.73 13.87 -5.11
CA VAL A 223 7.48 14.54 -6.20
C VAL A 223 8.95 14.84 -5.87
N GLY A 224 9.42 14.52 -4.68
CA GLY A 224 10.80 14.68 -4.25
C GLY A 224 11.11 16.02 -3.57
N LYS A 225 10.16 16.60 -2.81
CA LYS A 225 10.38 17.86 -2.02
C LYS A 225 11.49 17.68 -1.00
N THR A 226 11.48 16.64 -0.22
CA THR A 226 12.47 16.33 0.81
C THR A 226 13.87 16.11 0.21
N ALA A 227 13.96 15.43 -0.94
CA ALA A 227 15.22 15.21 -1.65
C ALA A 227 15.93 16.52 -2.09
N ILE A 228 15.19 17.60 -2.36
CA ILE A 228 15.78 18.91 -2.65
C ILE A 228 16.48 19.49 -1.42
N VAL A 229 15.92 19.31 -0.23
CA VAL A 229 16.50 19.78 1.03
C VAL A 229 17.72 18.93 1.42
N GLU A 230 17.65 17.62 1.20
CA GLU A 230 18.79 16.72 1.34
C GLU A 230 19.92 17.07 0.37
N GLY A 231 19.57 17.45 -0.87
CA GLY A 231 20.52 17.99 -1.84
C GLY A 231 21.20 19.27 -1.39
N LEU A 232 20.49 20.17 -0.67
CA LEU A 232 21.11 21.34 -0.05
C LEU A 232 22.14 20.93 1.01
N ALA A 233 21.78 19.98 1.87
CA ALA A 233 22.71 19.48 2.89
C ALA A 233 23.96 18.86 2.26
N GLN A 234 23.82 18.11 1.17
CA GLN A 234 24.95 17.55 0.41
C GLN A 234 25.84 18.62 -0.22
N ARG A 235 25.26 19.70 -0.79
CA ARG A 235 26.05 20.82 -1.34
C ARG A 235 26.76 21.62 -0.27
N ILE A 236 26.16 21.80 0.92
CA ILE A 236 26.84 22.43 2.05
C ILE A 236 28.08 21.62 2.45
N VAL A 237 27.97 20.30 2.59
CA VAL A 237 29.11 19.41 2.93
C VAL A 237 30.18 19.41 1.86
N ARG A 238 29.81 19.56 0.57
CA ARG A 238 30.78 19.66 -0.55
C ARG A 238 31.34 21.06 -0.76
N GLU A 239 30.95 22.01 0.07
CA GLU A 239 31.32 23.43 -0.05
C GLU A 239 30.86 24.08 -1.37
N ASP A 240 29.85 23.52 -2.03
CA ASP A 240 29.25 23.99 -3.29
C ASP A 240 28.04 24.91 -3.03
N VAL A 241 28.24 25.90 -2.13
CA VAL A 241 27.21 26.89 -1.77
C VAL A 241 27.88 28.25 -1.52
N PRO A 242 27.11 29.36 -1.60
CA PRO A 242 27.64 30.71 -1.26
C PRO A 242 28.21 30.76 0.16
N GLY A 243 29.29 31.59 0.39
CA GLY A 243 30.05 31.62 1.63
C GLY A 243 29.26 31.77 2.93
N HIS A 244 28.10 32.46 2.90
CA HIS A 244 27.23 32.66 4.08
C HIS A 244 26.42 31.39 4.45
N LEU A 245 26.41 30.33 3.61
CA LEU A 245 25.79 29.05 3.87
C LEU A 245 26.79 27.94 4.20
N LEU A 246 28.10 28.16 4.09
CA LEU A 246 29.12 27.13 4.30
C LEU A 246 29.09 26.53 5.71
N ASP A 247 28.89 27.37 6.73
CA ASP A 247 28.86 26.95 8.14
C ASP A 247 27.44 26.59 8.63
N ARG A 248 26.47 26.53 7.73
CA ARG A 248 25.10 26.25 8.11
C ARG A 248 24.85 24.73 8.20
N ARG A 249 23.99 24.37 9.15
CA ARG A 249 23.50 23.00 9.35
C ARG A 249 22.01 22.96 9.03
N VAL A 250 21.60 21.98 8.25
CA VAL A 250 20.19 21.73 7.96
C VAL A 250 19.67 20.66 8.91
N VAL A 251 18.70 21.03 9.76
CA VAL A 251 18.12 20.11 10.74
C VAL A 251 16.63 19.96 10.44
N MET A 252 16.22 18.73 10.16
CA MET A 252 14.81 18.38 9.94
C MET A 252 14.13 18.16 11.29
N LEU A 253 13.03 18.87 11.55
CA LEU A 253 12.25 18.72 12.76
C LEU A 253 11.19 17.61 12.58
N ASP A 254 11.21 16.62 13.45
CA ASP A 254 10.22 15.57 13.50
C ASP A 254 8.97 16.05 14.26
N MET A 255 7.95 16.46 13.50
CA MET A 255 6.70 16.96 14.07
C MET A 255 5.91 15.86 14.79
N ALA A 256 6.02 14.61 14.33
CA ALA A 256 5.34 13.48 14.96
C ALA A 256 5.94 13.17 16.33
N ALA A 257 7.28 13.16 16.46
CA ALA A 257 7.98 13.01 17.73
C ALA A 257 7.71 14.17 18.69
N MET A 258 7.53 15.40 18.17
CA MET A 258 7.17 16.57 18.96
C MET A 258 5.78 16.48 19.60
N ILE A 259 4.82 15.85 18.90
CA ILE A 259 3.43 15.67 19.35
C ILE A 259 3.27 14.41 20.20
N ALA A 260 4.08 13.36 19.93
CA ALA A 260 3.99 12.11 20.64
C ALA A 260 4.18 12.29 22.17
N GLY A 261 3.28 11.68 22.94
CA GLY A 261 3.34 11.72 24.42
C GLY A 261 2.86 13.03 25.07
N THR A 262 2.45 14.06 24.30
CA THR A 262 1.89 15.27 24.89
C THR A 262 0.43 15.05 25.27
N LYS A 263 0.10 15.08 26.56
CA LYS A 263 -1.27 15.02 27.08
C LYS A 263 -1.96 16.39 27.12
N TYR A 264 -1.16 17.46 27.23
CA TYR A 264 -1.65 18.83 27.35
C TYR A 264 -1.04 19.73 26.28
N ARG A 265 -1.82 20.68 25.79
CA ARG A 265 -1.43 21.68 24.77
C ARG A 265 -0.11 22.40 25.12
N GLY A 266 0.11 22.76 26.41
CA GLY A 266 1.28 23.49 26.86
C GLY A 266 2.60 22.73 26.67
N GLU A 267 2.61 21.40 26.73
CA GLU A 267 3.81 20.58 26.61
C GLU A 267 4.41 20.66 25.20
N PHE A 268 3.58 20.58 24.16
CA PHE A 268 4.02 20.77 22.77
C PHE A 268 4.57 22.20 22.54
N GLU A 269 3.84 23.22 23.03
CA GLU A 269 4.26 24.61 22.91
C GLU A 269 5.62 24.84 23.59
N ASP A 270 5.84 24.26 24.75
CA ASP A 270 7.10 24.37 25.50
C ASP A 270 8.26 23.63 24.83
N ARG A 271 8.01 22.43 24.26
CA ARG A 271 9.01 21.73 23.44
C ARG A 271 9.41 22.58 22.24
N LEU A 272 8.45 23.13 21.50
CA LEU A 272 8.74 23.98 20.34
C LEU A 272 9.49 25.26 20.73
N LYS A 273 9.12 25.93 21.85
CA LYS A 273 9.83 27.09 22.37
C LYS A 273 11.29 26.75 22.71
N LYS A 274 11.54 25.59 23.35
CA LYS A 274 12.90 25.13 23.67
C LYS A 274 13.75 24.92 22.41
N VAL A 275 13.17 24.25 21.38
CA VAL A 275 13.83 24.05 20.08
C VAL A 275 14.17 25.39 19.42
N ILE A 276 13.21 26.31 19.35
CA ILE A 276 13.43 27.64 18.75
C ILE A 276 14.52 28.43 19.52
N ALA A 277 14.48 28.37 20.84
CA ALA A 277 15.50 29.03 21.67
C ALA A 277 16.91 28.49 21.41
N GLU A 278 17.03 27.17 21.22
CA GLU A 278 18.29 26.51 20.90
C GLU A 278 18.78 26.90 19.50
N VAL A 279 17.90 26.85 18.48
CA VAL A 279 18.21 27.28 17.09
C VAL A 279 18.72 28.72 17.07
N LYS A 280 18.05 29.61 17.81
CA LYS A 280 18.48 31.00 17.94
C LYS A 280 19.84 31.15 18.61
N LYS A 281 20.13 30.36 19.67
CA LYS A 281 21.39 30.39 20.39
C LYS A 281 22.59 29.92 19.55
N GLN A 282 22.37 28.87 18.71
CA GLN A 282 23.40 28.34 17.82
C GLN A 282 23.61 29.22 16.59
N GLY A 283 22.57 29.83 16.04
CA GLY A 283 22.63 30.83 14.96
C GLY A 283 22.99 30.34 13.57
N ASN A 284 23.52 29.11 13.47
CA ASN A 284 23.98 28.50 12.21
C ASN A 284 23.04 27.42 11.68
N ILE A 285 21.83 27.30 12.23
CA ILE A 285 20.86 26.23 11.87
C ILE A 285 19.85 26.78 10.87
N ILE A 286 19.58 25.97 9.84
CA ILE A 286 18.42 26.06 8.95
C ILE A 286 17.45 24.96 9.35
N LEU A 287 16.30 25.33 9.86
CA LEU A 287 15.28 24.39 10.30
C LEU A 287 14.46 23.92 9.09
N PHE A 288 14.38 22.62 8.84
CA PHE A 288 13.51 22.05 7.84
C PHE A 288 12.27 21.43 8.49
N ILE A 289 11.09 21.79 8.02
CA ILE A 289 9.83 21.23 8.48
C ILE A 289 9.10 20.65 7.27
N ASP A 290 9.01 19.32 7.26
CA ASP A 290 8.14 18.63 6.33
C ASP A 290 6.69 18.69 6.85
N GLU A 291 5.73 18.69 5.95
CA GLU A 291 4.32 18.90 6.27
C GLU A 291 4.07 20.20 7.08
N LEU A 292 4.59 21.32 6.56
CA LEU A 292 4.51 22.64 7.21
C LEU A 292 3.10 23.02 7.71
N HIS A 293 2.06 22.50 7.08
CA HIS A 293 0.67 22.73 7.45
C HIS A 293 0.31 22.20 8.85
N LEU A 294 1.05 21.20 9.39
CA LEU A 294 0.86 20.71 10.76
C LEU A 294 1.12 21.79 11.82
N LEU A 295 1.90 22.81 11.49
CA LEU A 295 2.13 23.95 12.39
C LEU A 295 0.95 24.88 12.55
N VAL A 296 0.04 24.95 11.56
CA VAL A 296 -1.05 25.94 11.49
C VAL A 296 -2.40 25.33 11.89
N GLY A 297 -2.39 24.18 12.56
CA GLY A 297 -3.59 23.56 13.12
C GLY A 297 -4.45 22.85 12.07
N ALA A 298 -4.04 21.65 11.68
CA ALA A 298 -4.90 20.74 10.95
C ALA A 298 -5.95 20.12 11.88
N GLY A 299 -7.05 20.83 12.12
CA GLY A 299 -8.17 20.26 12.87
C GLY A 299 -9.25 21.30 13.16
N ALA A 300 -10.41 21.15 12.54
CA ALA A 300 -11.61 21.97 12.71
C ALA A 300 -12.33 21.72 14.05
N SER A 301 -11.63 21.48 15.15
CA SER A 301 -12.18 21.47 16.49
C SER A 301 -11.65 22.65 17.28
N GLU A 302 -12.54 23.37 17.95
CA GLU A 302 -12.22 24.45 18.90
C GLU A 302 -11.17 23.96 19.90
N GLY A 303 -9.91 24.44 19.74
CA GLY A 303 -8.77 24.04 20.57
C GLY A 303 -7.53 23.54 19.83
N SER A 304 -7.50 23.57 18.47
CA SER A 304 -6.32 23.11 17.72
C SER A 304 -5.06 23.92 18.03
N MET A 305 -3.93 23.21 18.09
CA MET A 305 -2.61 23.77 18.39
C MET A 305 -2.17 24.74 17.29
N ASP A 306 -2.03 26.01 17.63
CA ASP A 306 -1.51 27.03 16.69
C ASP A 306 -0.03 27.33 17.01
N ALA A 307 0.85 26.39 16.62
CA ALA A 307 2.29 26.55 16.72
C ALA A 307 2.83 27.74 15.91
N ALA A 308 2.06 28.17 14.92
CA ALA A 308 2.38 29.31 14.09
C ALA A 308 2.58 30.58 14.93
N ASN A 309 1.80 30.77 15.98
CA ASN A 309 1.92 31.95 16.85
C ASN A 309 3.26 32.01 17.61
N ILE A 310 3.89 30.87 17.86
CA ILE A 310 5.22 30.79 18.48
C ILE A 310 6.33 31.13 17.47
N LEU A 311 6.17 30.72 16.21
CA LEU A 311 7.15 30.97 15.15
C LEU A 311 7.09 32.39 14.57
N LYS A 312 5.89 33.01 14.48
CA LYS A 312 5.69 34.33 13.90
C LYS A 312 6.66 35.40 14.40
N PRO A 313 6.92 35.57 15.72
CA PRO A 313 7.85 36.59 16.21
C PRO A 313 9.28 36.35 15.75
N ALA A 314 9.75 35.10 15.74
CA ALA A 314 11.11 34.74 15.34
C ALA A 314 11.34 34.91 13.85
N LEU A 315 10.37 34.49 13.02
CA LEU A 315 10.38 34.69 11.57
C LEU A 315 10.28 36.19 11.20
N ALA A 316 9.50 36.95 11.97
CA ALA A 316 9.36 38.40 11.75
C ALA A 316 10.66 39.16 11.97
N ARG A 317 11.44 38.79 12.96
CA ARG A 317 12.74 39.41 13.26
C ARG A 317 13.92 38.86 12.44
N GLY A 318 13.69 37.83 11.61
CA GLY A 318 14.75 37.18 10.84
C GLY A 318 15.74 36.37 11.71
N GLU A 319 15.35 36.03 12.92
CA GLU A 319 16.16 35.26 13.89
C GLU A 319 16.13 33.75 13.59
N LEU A 320 15.25 33.31 12.69
CA LEU A 320 15.06 31.93 12.30
C LEU A 320 15.08 31.79 10.79
N HIS A 321 15.94 30.90 10.29
CA HIS A 321 15.92 30.45 8.90
C HIS A 321 15.19 29.13 8.82
N MET A 322 14.17 29.03 7.95
CA MET A 322 13.33 27.88 7.84
C MET A 322 13.08 27.50 6.38
N ILE A 323 13.06 26.19 6.11
CA ILE A 323 12.58 25.60 4.87
C ILE A 323 11.30 24.82 5.21
N GLY A 324 10.21 25.05 4.48
CA GLY A 324 8.98 24.27 4.62
C GLY A 324 8.73 23.40 3.39
N ALA A 325 8.04 22.29 3.57
CA ALA A 325 7.48 21.50 2.48
C ALA A 325 6.00 21.21 2.76
N THR A 326 5.15 21.30 1.74
CA THR A 326 3.70 21.01 1.85
C THR A 326 3.09 20.78 0.47
N THR A 327 1.81 20.41 0.42
CA THR A 327 1.04 20.36 -0.84
C THR A 327 0.44 21.73 -1.17
N LEU A 328 -0.01 21.92 -2.43
CA LEU A 328 -0.62 23.18 -2.86
C LEU A 328 -1.93 23.45 -2.12
N ASP A 329 -2.74 22.42 -1.93
CA ASP A 329 -4.05 22.54 -1.27
C ASP A 329 -3.92 22.90 0.21
N GLU A 330 -2.99 22.27 0.90
CA GLU A 330 -2.70 22.54 2.31
C GLU A 330 -2.05 23.92 2.49
N TYR A 331 -1.18 24.33 1.57
CA TYR A 331 -0.62 25.69 1.57
C TYR A 331 -1.72 26.74 1.49
N ARG A 332 -2.63 26.61 0.51
CA ARG A 332 -3.77 27.52 0.35
C ARG A 332 -4.72 27.52 1.54
N LYS A 333 -4.97 26.32 2.08
CA LYS A 333 -5.94 26.15 3.18
C LYS A 333 -5.44 26.69 4.50
N HIS A 334 -4.16 26.56 4.79
CA HIS A 334 -3.58 26.82 6.11
C HIS A 334 -2.60 28.00 6.13
N ILE A 335 -1.69 28.13 5.16
CA ILE A 335 -0.60 29.12 5.18
C ILE A 335 -1.01 30.42 4.50
N GLU A 336 -1.62 30.36 3.32
CA GLU A 336 -2.03 31.54 2.53
C GLU A 336 -3.10 32.39 3.25
N LYS A 337 -3.93 31.77 4.07
CA LYS A 337 -4.93 32.47 4.90
C LYS A 337 -4.31 33.30 6.03
N ASP A 338 -3.10 32.93 6.49
CA ASP A 338 -2.38 33.65 7.52
C ASP A 338 -1.41 34.67 6.89
N THR A 339 -1.89 35.92 6.74
CA THR A 339 -1.14 37.00 6.10
C THR A 339 0.22 37.29 6.76
N ALA A 340 0.42 36.95 8.02
CA ALA A 340 1.68 37.15 8.73
C ALA A 340 2.72 36.09 8.31
N LEU A 341 2.31 34.85 8.08
CA LEU A 341 3.18 33.78 7.57
C LEU A 341 3.43 33.95 6.06
N GLU A 342 2.40 34.21 5.26
CA GLU A 342 2.51 34.39 3.81
C GLU A 342 3.57 35.43 3.44
N ARG A 343 3.64 36.54 4.17
CA ARG A 343 4.65 37.59 3.94
C ARG A 343 6.06 37.21 4.29
N ARG A 344 6.28 36.08 4.97
CA ARG A 344 7.61 35.60 5.41
C ARG A 344 8.13 34.43 4.57
N PHE A 345 7.24 33.71 3.92
CA PHE A 345 7.58 32.60 3.06
C PHE A 345 7.65 32.98 1.59
N GLN A 346 8.50 32.29 0.85
CA GLN A 346 8.60 32.38 -0.61
C GLN A 346 8.40 31.00 -1.19
N THR A 347 7.40 30.85 -2.03
CA THR A 347 7.02 29.57 -2.61
C THR A 347 7.96 29.15 -3.74
N ILE A 348 8.26 27.85 -3.80
CA ILE A 348 8.93 27.14 -4.89
C ILE A 348 8.03 26.00 -5.32
N VAL A 349 7.52 26.06 -6.54
CA VAL A 349 6.65 24.98 -7.06
C VAL A 349 7.51 23.83 -7.57
N VAL A 350 7.35 22.66 -6.96
CA VAL A 350 8.02 21.42 -7.37
C VAL A 350 7.04 20.60 -8.18
N LYS A 351 7.22 20.58 -9.48
CA LYS A 351 6.37 19.83 -10.42
C LYS A 351 6.76 18.35 -10.46
N GLU A 352 5.82 17.50 -10.86
CA GLU A 352 6.10 16.11 -11.18
C GLU A 352 7.20 16.02 -12.27
N PRO A 353 8.24 15.21 -12.08
CA PRO A 353 9.29 15.04 -13.09
C PRO A 353 8.75 14.31 -14.33
N THR A 354 9.31 14.63 -15.48
CA THR A 354 9.01 13.91 -16.72
C THR A 354 9.55 12.47 -16.67
N MET A 355 9.04 11.59 -17.53
CA MET A 355 9.53 10.20 -17.62
C MET A 355 11.06 10.14 -17.81
N ALA A 356 11.61 10.99 -18.68
CA ALA A 356 13.06 11.05 -18.92
C ALA A 356 13.85 11.47 -17.65
N GLN A 357 13.33 12.45 -16.89
CA GLN A 357 13.92 12.85 -15.61
C GLN A 357 13.80 11.74 -14.57
N THR A 358 12.66 11.04 -14.51
CA THR A 358 12.46 9.91 -13.60
C THR A 358 13.42 8.76 -13.91
N ILE A 359 13.63 8.43 -15.18
CA ILE A 359 14.63 7.43 -15.60
C ILE A 359 16.04 7.84 -15.13
N ALA A 360 16.40 9.12 -15.26
CA ALA A 360 17.70 9.60 -14.78
C ALA A 360 17.82 9.50 -13.25
N ILE A 361 16.76 9.81 -12.51
CA ILE A 361 16.71 9.67 -11.05
C ILE A 361 16.91 8.21 -10.65
N LEU A 362 16.15 7.27 -11.23
CA LEU A 362 16.28 5.85 -10.91
C LEU A 362 17.64 5.26 -11.31
N LYS A 363 18.22 5.70 -12.45
CA LYS A 363 19.60 5.31 -12.83
C LYS A 363 20.62 5.76 -11.78
N GLY A 364 20.45 6.92 -11.20
CA GLY A 364 21.32 7.40 -10.11
C GLY A 364 21.13 6.67 -8.80
N LEU A 365 19.91 6.26 -8.48
CA LEU A 365 19.59 5.49 -7.26
C LEU A 365 19.88 4.00 -7.40
N LYS A 366 20.08 3.50 -8.62
CA LYS A 366 20.27 2.08 -8.96
C LYS A 366 21.23 1.34 -8.03
N ASN A 367 22.42 1.91 -7.79
CA ASN A 367 23.46 1.26 -7.00
C ASN A 367 23.04 1.04 -5.53
N TYR A 368 22.21 1.93 -4.97
CA TYR A 368 21.71 1.81 -3.60
C TYR A 368 20.73 0.65 -3.49
N TYR A 369 19.77 0.54 -4.45
CA TYR A 369 18.82 -0.56 -4.51
C TYR A 369 19.50 -1.90 -4.82
N GLU A 370 20.47 -1.93 -5.74
CA GLU A 370 21.28 -3.13 -6.03
C GLU A 370 22.01 -3.65 -4.79
N LYS A 371 22.60 -2.74 -4.02
CA LYS A 371 23.32 -3.08 -2.77
C LYS A 371 22.36 -3.57 -1.68
N HIS A 372 21.22 -2.89 -1.53
CA HIS A 372 20.24 -3.23 -0.49
C HIS A 372 19.58 -4.59 -0.73
N HIS A 373 19.13 -4.87 -1.96
CA HIS A 373 18.42 -6.10 -2.29
C HIS A 373 19.32 -7.24 -2.75
N GLY A 374 20.58 -6.96 -3.10
CA GLY A 374 21.51 -7.95 -3.63
C GLY A 374 21.12 -8.48 -5.02
N VAL A 375 20.48 -7.64 -5.83
CA VAL A 375 20.03 -7.91 -7.21
C VAL A 375 20.73 -6.97 -8.17
N LYS A 376 20.89 -7.37 -9.45
CA LYS A 376 21.33 -6.48 -10.51
C LYS A 376 20.13 -5.91 -11.25
N ILE A 377 20.13 -4.59 -11.46
CA ILE A 377 19.08 -3.85 -12.15
C ILE A 377 19.69 -3.32 -13.46
N THR A 378 19.11 -3.65 -14.61
CA THR A 378 19.55 -3.09 -15.89
C THR A 378 18.85 -1.79 -16.20
N ASP A 379 19.42 -0.99 -17.06
CA ASP A 379 18.82 0.28 -17.48
C ASP A 379 17.49 0.06 -18.23
N GLU A 380 17.37 -1.03 -18.96
CA GLU A 380 16.15 -1.45 -19.65
C GLU A 380 15.01 -1.71 -18.67
N VAL A 381 15.30 -2.40 -17.56
CA VAL A 381 14.30 -2.66 -16.50
C VAL A 381 13.88 -1.36 -15.80
N ILE A 382 14.79 -0.39 -15.64
CA ILE A 382 14.44 0.93 -15.09
C ILE A 382 13.47 1.65 -16.04
N GLU A 383 13.78 1.68 -17.34
CA GLU A 383 12.91 2.29 -18.34
C GLU A 383 11.54 1.61 -18.39
N SER A 384 11.53 0.28 -18.32
CA SER A 384 10.30 -0.51 -18.23
C SER A 384 9.49 -0.19 -16.95
N ALA A 385 10.15 -0.10 -15.80
CA ALA A 385 9.50 0.24 -14.52
C ALA A 385 8.86 1.64 -14.57
N VAL A 386 9.55 2.64 -15.11
CA VAL A 386 9.01 4.00 -15.27
C VAL A 386 7.81 4.00 -16.22
N TYR A 387 7.95 3.36 -17.39
CA TYR A 387 6.85 3.29 -18.35
C TYR A 387 5.62 2.57 -17.80
N MET A 388 5.83 1.43 -17.15
CA MET A 388 4.74 0.65 -16.58
C MET A 388 4.09 1.35 -15.37
N SER A 389 4.87 2.01 -14.51
CA SER A 389 4.33 2.76 -13.38
C SER A 389 3.53 3.97 -13.83
N ASP A 390 3.96 4.69 -14.86
CA ASP A 390 3.20 5.79 -15.45
C ASP A 390 1.85 5.32 -16.01
N ARG A 391 1.87 4.17 -16.68
CA ARG A 391 0.70 3.60 -17.35
C ARG A 391 -0.30 2.98 -16.37
N TYR A 392 0.17 2.29 -15.33
CA TYR A 392 -0.68 1.42 -14.50
C TYR A 392 -0.94 1.95 -13.09
N VAL A 393 -0.06 2.81 -12.55
CA VAL A 393 -0.22 3.42 -11.21
C VAL A 393 -0.68 4.86 -11.37
N SER A 394 -1.97 5.11 -11.15
CA SER A 394 -2.61 6.42 -11.37
C SER A 394 -2.87 7.23 -10.09
N ASP A 395 -2.72 6.62 -8.93
CA ASP A 395 -3.01 7.23 -7.62
C ASP A 395 -1.81 7.91 -6.95
N ARG A 396 -0.63 7.83 -7.60
CA ARG A 396 0.63 8.40 -7.11
C ARG A 396 1.38 9.13 -8.22
N PHE A 397 2.35 9.96 -7.82
CA PHE A 397 3.13 10.80 -8.71
C PHE A 397 4.55 10.25 -8.92
N MET A 398 5.19 10.65 -10.03
CA MET A 398 6.61 10.40 -10.25
C MET A 398 7.46 11.31 -9.35
N PRO A 399 8.65 10.88 -8.90
CA PRO A 399 9.29 9.58 -9.18
C PRO A 399 8.85 8.46 -8.22
N ASP A 400 8.13 8.78 -7.14
CA ASP A 400 7.80 7.89 -6.03
C ASP A 400 7.15 6.58 -6.50
N LYS A 401 6.11 6.66 -7.36
CA LYS A 401 5.45 5.46 -7.89
C LYS A 401 6.40 4.53 -8.66
N ALA A 402 7.41 5.05 -9.35
CA ALA A 402 8.37 4.23 -10.09
C ALA A 402 9.44 3.64 -9.17
N ILE A 403 9.82 4.37 -8.12
CA ILE A 403 10.70 3.90 -7.05
C ILE A 403 10.04 2.74 -6.31
N ASP A 404 8.80 2.91 -5.87
CA ASP A 404 8.02 1.86 -5.18
C ASP A 404 7.90 0.59 -6.01
N VAL A 405 7.61 0.71 -7.31
CA VAL A 405 7.51 -0.44 -8.22
C VAL A 405 8.86 -1.18 -8.32
N LEU A 406 9.97 -0.44 -8.42
CA LEU A 406 11.30 -1.03 -8.51
C LEU A 406 11.70 -1.71 -7.21
N ASP A 407 11.42 -1.07 -6.08
CA ASP A 407 11.69 -1.58 -4.72
C ASP A 407 10.89 -2.86 -4.45
N GLU A 408 9.60 -2.87 -4.71
CA GLU A 408 8.71 -4.04 -4.57
C GLU A 408 9.17 -5.20 -5.46
N ALA A 409 9.54 -4.92 -6.73
CA ALA A 409 10.04 -5.94 -7.64
C ALA A 409 11.36 -6.55 -7.13
N ALA A 410 12.30 -5.72 -6.66
CA ALA A 410 13.58 -6.16 -6.12
C ALA A 410 13.41 -6.95 -4.80
N ALA A 411 12.56 -6.48 -3.89
CA ALA A 411 12.22 -7.15 -2.64
C ALA A 411 11.61 -8.54 -2.90
N ARG A 412 10.69 -8.66 -3.85
CA ARG A 412 10.08 -9.92 -4.24
C ARG A 412 11.09 -10.95 -4.76
N VAL A 413 12.02 -10.51 -5.61
CA VAL A 413 13.10 -11.37 -6.12
C VAL A 413 13.96 -11.88 -4.97
N ARG A 414 14.27 -11.01 -4.00
CA ARG A 414 15.01 -11.38 -2.78
C ARG A 414 14.26 -12.41 -1.95
N VAL A 415 12.95 -12.24 -1.73
CA VAL A 415 12.10 -13.18 -0.96
C VAL A 415 12.00 -14.53 -1.67
N LYS A 416 11.76 -14.58 -2.99
CA LYS A 416 11.76 -15.82 -3.77
C LYS A 416 13.06 -16.62 -3.62
N ARG A 417 14.19 -15.90 -3.49
CA ARG A 417 15.50 -16.50 -3.26
C ARG A 417 15.64 -17.07 -1.85
N GLY A 418 15.09 -16.38 -0.84
CA GLY A 418 15.13 -16.82 0.55
C GLY A 418 14.36 -18.12 0.83
N HIS A 419 13.39 -18.47 -0.04
CA HIS A 419 12.59 -19.69 0.08
C HIS A 419 13.21 -20.93 -0.60
N ARG A 420 14.30 -20.80 -1.36
CA ARG A 420 15.01 -21.98 -1.85
C ARG A 420 15.79 -22.58 -0.68
N PRO A 421 15.59 -23.89 -0.36
CA PRO A 421 16.39 -24.55 0.66
C PRO A 421 17.86 -24.44 0.21
N SER A 422 18.62 -23.58 0.86
CA SER A 422 20.04 -23.48 0.58
C SER A 422 20.71 -24.62 1.32
N ARG A 423 21.57 -25.40 0.65
CA ARG A 423 22.42 -26.40 1.26
C ARG A 423 23.22 -25.83 2.44
N GLU A 424 23.48 -24.54 2.38
CA GLU A 424 24.07 -23.73 3.46
C GLU A 424 23.24 -23.80 4.76
N ARG A 425 21.89 -23.64 4.69
CA ARG A 425 21.00 -23.78 5.86
C ARG A 425 20.96 -25.23 6.37
N GLU A 426 21.04 -26.20 5.48
CA GLU A 426 21.13 -27.62 5.88
C GLU A 426 22.44 -27.90 6.59
N TYR A 427 23.57 -27.41 6.06
CA TYR A 427 24.88 -27.56 6.70
C TYR A 427 24.96 -26.81 8.04
N LEU A 428 24.39 -25.64 8.16
CA LEU A 428 24.32 -24.88 9.42
C LEU A 428 23.49 -25.59 10.48
N LYS A 429 22.35 -26.21 10.09
CA LYS A 429 21.54 -27.02 11.01
C LYS A 429 22.30 -28.31 11.43
N GLU A 430 22.97 -28.96 10.47
CA GLU A 430 23.76 -30.18 10.75
C GLU A 430 24.94 -29.82 11.66
N LEU A 431 25.63 -28.69 11.45
CA LEU A 431 26.70 -28.22 12.34
C LEU A 431 26.20 -27.97 13.76
N LYS A 432 25.05 -27.28 13.90
CA LYS A 432 24.48 -27.04 15.21
C LYS A 432 24.16 -28.31 15.96
N HIS A 433 23.53 -29.28 15.28
CA HIS A 433 23.19 -30.58 15.87
C HIS A 433 24.42 -31.43 16.22
N LEU A 434 25.49 -31.35 15.41
CA LEU A 434 26.73 -32.08 15.70
C LEU A 434 27.50 -31.42 16.85
N ASN A 435 27.47 -30.11 16.99
CA ASN A 435 28.07 -29.43 18.15
C ASN A 435 27.35 -29.79 19.45
N GLU A 436 26.00 -29.79 19.44
CA GLU A 436 25.21 -30.25 20.59
C GLU A 436 25.59 -31.68 21.00
N ARG A 437 25.71 -32.62 20.03
CA ARG A 437 26.11 -34.02 20.31
C ARG A 437 27.58 -34.18 20.76
N MET A 438 28.46 -33.32 20.26
CA MET A 438 29.85 -33.31 20.69
C MET A 438 29.94 -32.84 22.15
N GLU A 439 29.21 -31.81 22.54
CA GLU A 439 29.14 -31.30 23.92
C GLU A 439 28.55 -32.33 24.85
N ASP A 440 27.46 -33.00 24.47
CA ASP A 440 26.88 -34.12 25.23
C ASP A 440 27.87 -35.27 25.44
N ALA A 441 28.63 -35.66 24.40
CA ALA A 441 29.65 -36.71 24.49
C ALA A 441 30.81 -36.31 25.42
N VAL A 442 31.20 -35.05 25.43
CA VAL A 442 32.22 -34.49 26.36
C VAL A 442 31.71 -34.52 27.80
N LEU A 443 30.44 -34.16 28.05
CA LEU A 443 29.81 -34.20 29.37
C LEU A 443 29.70 -35.59 29.93
N HIS A 444 29.58 -36.61 29.07
CA HIS A 444 29.53 -38.04 29.46
C HIS A 444 30.91 -38.73 29.41
N GLU A 445 32.02 -37.94 29.29
CA GLU A 445 33.39 -38.41 29.20
C GLU A 445 33.67 -39.42 28.06
N ASP A 446 32.79 -39.43 27.04
CA ASP A 446 32.96 -40.29 25.84
C ASP A 446 33.82 -39.57 24.78
N TYR A 447 35.12 -39.50 25.02
CA TYR A 447 36.06 -38.77 24.18
C TYR A 447 36.21 -39.38 22.78
N GLN A 448 35.88 -40.68 22.61
CA GLN A 448 35.93 -41.32 21.29
C GLN A 448 34.79 -40.78 20.39
N ARG A 449 33.58 -40.68 20.90
CA ARG A 449 32.46 -40.08 20.17
C ARG A 449 32.64 -38.57 19.94
N ALA A 450 33.15 -37.86 20.92
CA ALA A 450 33.46 -36.42 20.77
C ALA A 450 34.46 -36.16 19.64
N ALA A 451 35.53 -37.02 19.53
CA ALA A 451 36.50 -36.92 18.43
C ALA A 451 35.88 -37.22 17.06
N MET A 452 34.96 -38.19 16.95
CA MET A 452 34.20 -38.45 15.73
C MET A 452 33.31 -37.28 15.32
N TYR A 453 32.58 -36.69 16.26
CA TYR A 453 31.74 -35.49 15.95
C TYR A 453 32.61 -34.31 15.51
N LYS A 454 33.74 -34.04 16.18
CA LYS A 454 34.70 -32.98 15.79
C LYS A 454 35.23 -33.19 14.37
N GLN A 455 35.55 -34.41 13.97
CA GLN A 455 35.98 -34.71 12.63
C GLN A 455 34.86 -34.45 11.59
N ARG A 456 33.62 -34.80 11.93
CA ARG A 456 32.45 -34.54 11.08
C ARG A 456 32.15 -33.06 10.95
N ILE A 457 32.22 -32.31 12.04
CA ILE A 457 32.10 -30.84 12.07
C ILE A 457 33.10 -30.20 11.10
N SER A 458 34.39 -30.62 11.17
CA SER A 458 35.42 -30.09 10.25
C SER A 458 35.13 -30.41 8.78
N GLN A 459 34.57 -31.57 8.47
CA GLN A 459 34.14 -31.91 7.10
C GLN A 459 33.00 -31.05 6.59
N ILE A 460 32.02 -30.79 7.44
CA ILE A 460 30.84 -30.00 7.06
C ILE A 460 31.21 -28.49 6.98
N SER A 461 32.07 -28.00 7.88
CA SER A 461 32.59 -26.61 7.80
C SER A 461 33.33 -26.36 6.47
N LYS A 462 34.19 -27.32 6.02
CA LYS A 462 34.82 -27.22 4.70
C LYS A 462 33.80 -27.22 3.55
N LYS A 463 32.75 -28.04 3.64
CA LYS A 463 31.69 -28.05 2.63
C LYS A 463 30.91 -26.73 2.63
N LEU A 464 30.63 -26.16 3.81
CA LEU A 464 30.00 -24.87 3.95
C LEU A 464 30.88 -23.77 3.33
N GLU A 465 32.19 -23.74 3.63
CA GLU A 465 33.13 -22.77 3.03
C GLU A 465 33.17 -22.86 1.51
N THR A 466 33.20 -24.11 0.95
CA THR A 466 33.17 -24.29 -0.50
C THR A 466 31.84 -23.86 -1.13
N GLU A 467 30.71 -24.12 -0.47
CA GLU A 467 29.41 -23.67 -0.95
C GLU A 467 29.25 -22.15 -0.86
N VAL A 468 29.71 -21.49 0.23
CA VAL A 468 29.74 -20.05 0.39
C VAL A 468 30.66 -19.40 -0.65
N ALA A 469 31.85 -19.97 -0.93
CA ALA A 469 32.74 -19.52 -1.99
C ALA A 469 32.09 -19.66 -3.39
N ALA A 470 31.40 -20.77 -3.63
CA ALA A 470 30.65 -20.99 -4.87
C ALA A 470 29.44 -20.02 -5.01
N GLN A 471 28.82 -19.63 -3.89
CA GLN A 471 27.76 -18.62 -3.90
C GLN A 471 28.29 -17.21 -4.17
N LYS A 472 29.45 -16.84 -3.66
CA LYS A 472 30.11 -15.56 -4.00
C LYS A 472 30.44 -15.45 -5.49
N GLY A 473 30.65 -16.59 -6.18
CA GLY A 473 30.87 -16.67 -7.63
C GLY A 473 29.57 -16.78 -8.47
N ARG A 474 28.40 -16.98 -7.85
CA ARG A 474 27.12 -17.01 -8.57
C ARG A 474 26.76 -15.60 -9.02
N ARG A 475 26.48 -15.44 -10.33
CA ARG A 475 26.01 -14.18 -10.90
C ARG A 475 24.89 -13.59 -10.03
N ALA A 476 25.03 -12.30 -9.69
CA ALA A 476 23.94 -11.56 -9.04
C ALA A 476 22.65 -11.78 -9.83
N ILE A 477 21.55 -12.03 -9.13
CA ILE A 477 20.27 -12.24 -9.79
C ILE A 477 19.90 -10.92 -10.46
N GLN A 478 19.61 -11.00 -11.75
CA GLN A 478 19.18 -9.86 -12.53
C GLN A 478 17.67 -9.69 -12.38
N LEU A 479 17.22 -8.48 -12.08
CA LEU A 479 15.81 -8.10 -12.12
C LEU A 479 15.33 -8.15 -13.55
N THR A 480 14.12 -8.65 -13.78
CA THR A 480 13.53 -8.79 -15.12
C THR A 480 12.26 -7.95 -15.26
N ASP A 481 11.85 -7.68 -16.50
CA ASP A 481 10.57 -7.03 -16.81
C ASP A 481 9.38 -7.81 -16.24
N ASP A 482 9.47 -9.13 -16.18
CA ASP A 482 8.46 -9.99 -15.59
C ASP A 482 8.29 -9.74 -14.08
N ASP A 483 9.37 -9.47 -13.38
CA ASP A 483 9.33 -9.16 -11.95
C ASP A 483 8.69 -7.78 -11.70
N VAL A 484 8.98 -6.80 -12.56
CA VAL A 484 8.33 -5.48 -12.55
C VAL A 484 6.84 -5.60 -12.85
N ALA A 485 6.47 -6.36 -13.88
CA ALA A 485 5.07 -6.59 -14.23
C ALA A 485 4.30 -7.26 -13.07
N HIS A 486 4.94 -8.19 -12.38
CA HIS A 486 4.38 -8.82 -11.20
C HIS A 486 4.20 -7.85 -10.01
N ALA A 487 5.17 -6.96 -9.77
CA ALA A 487 5.05 -5.94 -8.73
C ALA A 487 3.84 -5.03 -9.00
N ILE A 488 3.71 -4.56 -10.24
CA ILE A 488 2.56 -3.73 -10.65
C ILE A 488 1.24 -4.49 -10.51
N ALA A 489 1.20 -5.78 -10.87
CA ALA A 489 -0.01 -6.57 -10.74
C ALA A 489 -0.46 -6.71 -9.28
N VAL A 490 0.47 -6.84 -8.35
CA VAL A 490 0.18 -6.86 -6.90
C VAL A 490 -0.32 -5.50 -6.43
N MET A 491 0.33 -4.41 -6.84
CA MET A 491 -0.02 -3.05 -6.42
C MET A 491 -1.37 -2.58 -6.98
N THR A 492 -1.70 -3.00 -8.21
CA THR A 492 -2.88 -2.48 -8.94
C THR A 492 -4.02 -3.48 -9.09
N ASN A 493 -3.84 -4.74 -8.64
CA ASN A 493 -4.76 -5.86 -8.86
C ASN A 493 -5.03 -6.17 -10.35
N ILE A 494 -4.13 -5.76 -11.26
CA ILE A 494 -4.22 -6.06 -12.69
C ILE A 494 -3.54 -7.42 -12.94
N PRO A 495 -4.17 -8.38 -13.66
CA PRO A 495 -3.54 -9.67 -13.95
C PRO A 495 -2.20 -9.52 -14.69
N VAL A 496 -1.15 -10.21 -14.22
CA VAL A 496 0.22 -10.14 -14.77
C VAL A 496 0.28 -10.40 -16.28
N GLU A 497 -0.50 -11.38 -16.75
CA GLU A 497 -0.58 -11.75 -18.16
C GLU A 497 -1.03 -10.59 -19.07
N LYS A 498 -1.69 -9.58 -18.48
CA LYS A 498 -2.14 -8.38 -19.20
C LYS A 498 -1.17 -7.22 -19.13
N VAL A 499 -0.25 -7.24 -18.18
CA VAL A 499 0.86 -6.28 -18.09
C VAL A 499 1.97 -6.66 -19.07
N GLN A 500 2.12 -7.97 -19.34
CA GLN A 500 3.11 -8.52 -20.27
C GLN A 500 2.70 -8.46 -21.76
N THR A 501 3.63 -8.64 -22.63
CA THR A 501 3.60 -8.47 -24.09
C THR A 501 2.58 -9.33 -24.88
N SER A 502 1.77 -10.18 -24.24
CA SER A 502 0.74 -10.96 -24.92
C SER A 502 -0.48 -10.13 -25.37
N GLU A 503 -0.53 -8.85 -25.01
CA GLU A 503 -1.65 -7.93 -25.36
C GLU A 503 -1.88 -7.87 -26.87
N ALA A 504 -0.82 -7.86 -27.66
CA ALA A 504 -0.94 -7.84 -29.13
C ALA A 504 -1.61 -9.10 -29.71
N LYS A 505 -1.34 -10.28 -29.15
CA LYS A 505 -2.00 -11.54 -29.55
C LYS A 505 -3.47 -11.54 -29.12
N LEU A 506 -3.77 -11.09 -27.90
CA LEU A 506 -5.11 -11.00 -27.36
C LEU A 506 -5.96 -10.01 -28.17
N LEU A 507 -5.43 -8.84 -28.49
CA LEU A 507 -6.09 -7.84 -29.31
C LEU A 507 -6.36 -8.32 -30.75
N ARG A 508 -5.45 -9.11 -31.35
CA ARG A 508 -5.68 -9.73 -32.66
C ARG A 508 -6.84 -10.73 -32.64
N GLN A 509 -7.02 -11.45 -31.53
CA GLN A 509 -8.06 -12.48 -31.37
C GLN A 509 -9.33 -11.96 -30.70
N LEU A 510 -9.36 -10.69 -30.27
CA LEU A 510 -10.46 -10.08 -29.51
C LEU A 510 -11.83 -10.30 -30.19
N GLU A 511 -11.91 -10.09 -31.51
CA GLU A 511 -13.13 -10.28 -32.28
C GLU A 511 -13.66 -11.73 -32.21
N LYS A 512 -12.75 -12.71 -32.28
CA LYS A 512 -13.09 -14.14 -32.15
C LYS A 512 -13.54 -14.49 -30.75
N HIS A 513 -12.89 -13.94 -29.72
CA HIS A 513 -13.24 -14.18 -28.34
C HIS A 513 -14.59 -13.57 -27.98
N LEU A 514 -14.84 -12.30 -28.33
CA LEU A 514 -16.13 -11.66 -28.13
C LEU A 514 -17.26 -12.42 -28.83
N GLY A 515 -17.02 -12.92 -30.07
CA GLY A 515 -18.00 -13.66 -30.87
C GLY A 515 -18.39 -15.01 -30.29
N LYS A 516 -17.64 -15.61 -29.37
CA LYS A 516 -18.01 -16.83 -28.66
C LYS A 516 -19.14 -16.62 -27.67
N TYR A 517 -19.23 -15.45 -27.06
CA TYR A 517 -20.18 -15.16 -25.98
C TYR A 517 -21.29 -14.20 -26.41
N VAL A 518 -21.04 -13.37 -27.42
CA VAL A 518 -22.07 -12.44 -27.96
C VAL A 518 -22.48 -12.91 -29.33
N ILE A 519 -23.64 -13.58 -29.36
CA ILE A 519 -24.17 -14.21 -30.58
C ILE A 519 -24.96 -13.20 -31.41
N GLY A 520 -24.78 -13.25 -32.72
CA GLY A 520 -25.62 -12.53 -33.70
C GLY A 520 -25.15 -11.09 -33.98
N GLN A 521 -24.11 -10.57 -33.34
CA GLN A 521 -23.72 -9.15 -33.42
C GLN A 521 -22.33 -8.95 -34.05
N ARG A 522 -22.01 -9.64 -35.15
CA ARG A 522 -20.66 -9.63 -35.76
C ARG A 522 -20.17 -8.24 -36.15
N GLU A 523 -21.04 -7.39 -36.72
CA GLU A 523 -20.67 -6.04 -37.12
C GLU A 523 -20.32 -5.15 -35.91
N ALA A 524 -21.15 -5.23 -34.86
CA ALA A 524 -20.91 -4.53 -33.60
C ALA A 524 -19.60 -4.93 -32.96
N ILE A 525 -19.32 -6.23 -32.85
CA ILE A 525 -18.08 -6.79 -32.32
C ILE A 525 -16.88 -6.32 -33.13
N GLY A 526 -16.97 -6.36 -34.47
CA GLY A 526 -15.90 -5.92 -35.37
C GLY A 526 -15.58 -4.42 -35.23
N LYS A 527 -16.61 -3.56 -35.09
CA LYS A 527 -16.41 -2.12 -34.87
C LYS A 527 -15.73 -1.84 -33.55
N VAL A 528 -16.17 -2.47 -32.44
CA VAL A 528 -15.57 -2.35 -31.11
C VAL A 528 -14.11 -2.83 -31.12
N ALA A 529 -13.87 -4.03 -31.65
CA ALA A 529 -12.53 -4.61 -31.67
C ALA A 529 -11.52 -3.77 -32.50
N ARG A 530 -11.95 -3.19 -33.62
CA ARG A 530 -11.12 -2.29 -34.45
C ARG A 530 -10.76 -1.01 -33.70
N ALA A 531 -11.72 -0.38 -33.03
CA ALA A 531 -11.49 0.85 -32.26
C ALA A 531 -10.52 0.61 -31.09
N ILE A 532 -10.70 -0.47 -30.35
CA ILE A 532 -9.81 -0.84 -29.24
C ILE A 532 -8.40 -1.16 -29.75
N ARG A 533 -8.27 -1.91 -30.85
CA ARG A 533 -6.97 -2.17 -31.49
C ARG A 533 -6.26 -0.88 -31.88
N ARG A 534 -6.98 0.08 -32.49
CA ARG A 534 -6.43 1.38 -32.88
C ARG A 534 -5.93 2.17 -31.67
N SER A 535 -6.70 2.21 -30.60
CA SER A 535 -6.32 2.91 -29.38
C SER A 535 -5.09 2.29 -28.71
N ARG A 536 -5.06 0.95 -28.61
CA ARG A 536 -3.97 0.22 -27.94
C ARG A 536 -2.69 0.08 -28.79
N SER A 537 -2.75 0.36 -30.08
CA SER A 537 -1.56 0.37 -30.95
C SER A 537 -0.65 1.61 -30.78
N GLY A 538 -1.02 2.55 -29.89
CA GLY A 538 -0.24 3.78 -29.66
C GLY A 538 -0.40 4.86 -30.72
N VAL A 539 -1.22 4.64 -31.75
CA VAL A 539 -1.46 5.62 -32.83
C VAL A 539 -2.52 6.67 -32.42
N ALA A 540 -3.38 6.33 -31.45
CA ALA A 540 -4.42 7.25 -30.96
C ALA A 540 -3.88 8.19 -29.86
N SER A 541 -4.57 9.33 -29.65
CA SER A 541 -4.22 10.28 -28.60
C SER A 541 -4.24 9.62 -27.22
N SER A 542 -3.17 9.77 -26.46
CA SER A 542 -3.06 9.25 -25.07
C SER A 542 -3.96 9.95 -24.05
N ARG A 543 -4.59 11.07 -24.44
CA ARG A 543 -5.47 11.84 -23.53
C ARG A 543 -6.89 11.31 -23.42
N ARG A 544 -7.38 10.52 -24.39
CA ARG A 544 -8.75 10.01 -24.47
C ARG A 544 -8.89 8.63 -23.83
N PRO A 545 -10.13 8.22 -23.44
CA PRO A 545 -10.41 6.84 -23.08
C PRO A 545 -9.96 5.83 -24.16
N ILE A 546 -9.73 4.56 -23.78
CA ILE A 546 -9.34 3.46 -24.70
C ILE A 546 -10.35 3.31 -25.83
N GLY A 547 -11.63 3.53 -25.53
CA GLY A 547 -12.70 3.53 -26.52
C GLY A 547 -13.97 4.11 -25.93
N SER A 548 -14.77 4.72 -26.80
CA SER A 548 -16.03 5.36 -26.45
C SER A 548 -17.11 4.98 -27.44
N PHE A 549 -18.18 4.35 -26.97
CA PHE A 549 -19.20 3.76 -27.83
C PHE A 549 -20.63 4.09 -27.37
N VAL A 550 -21.52 4.28 -28.33
CA VAL A 550 -22.96 4.32 -28.09
C VAL A 550 -23.58 3.04 -28.68
N PHE A 551 -24.18 2.20 -27.84
CA PHE A 551 -24.85 0.97 -28.21
C PHE A 551 -26.36 1.21 -28.32
N MET A 552 -26.89 1.14 -29.51
CA MET A 552 -28.31 1.39 -29.81
C MET A 552 -29.01 0.11 -30.27
N GLY A 553 -30.30 0.00 -29.99
CA GLY A 553 -31.10 -1.10 -30.46
C GLY A 553 -32.13 -1.60 -29.44
N PRO A 554 -32.99 -2.59 -29.81
CA PRO A 554 -34.01 -3.14 -28.93
C PRO A 554 -33.48 -3.73 -27.64
N THR A 555 -34.35 -3.96 -26.67
CA THR A 555 -33.98 -4.66 -25.44
C THR A 555 -33.64 -6.14 -25.72
N GLY A 556 -32.74 -6.73 -24.93
CA GLY A 556 -32.46 -8.17 -24.99
C GLY A 556 -31.62 -8.64 -26.20
N VAL A 557 -30.99 -7.72 -26.98
CA VAL A 557 -30.16 -8.05 -28.14
C VAL A 557 -28.67 -8.24 -27.79
N GLY A 558 -28.26 -8.01 -26.53
CA GLY A 558 -26.93 -8.29 -26.06
C GLY A 558 -26.06 -7.05 -25.82
N LYS A 559 -26.62 -5.82 -25.74
CA LYS A 559 -25.84 -4.57 -25.46
C LYS A 559 -25.05 -4.67 -24.17
N THR A 560 -25.70 -4.93 -23.06
CA THR A 560 -25.04 -5.06 -21.74
C THR A 560 -24.15 -6.31 -21.66
N GLN A 561 -24.48 -7.38 -22.38
CA GLN A 561 -23.66 -8.58 -22.46
C GLN A 561 -22.31 -8.31 -23.14
N LEU A 562 -22.31 -7.54 -24.25
CA LEU A 562 -21.06 -7.15 -24.90
C LEU A 562 -20.18 -6.35 -23.98
N ALA A 563 -20.73 -5.42 -23.16
CA ALA A 563 -19.97 -4.68 -22.18
C ALA A 563 -19.35 -5.58 -21.09
N LYS A 564 -20.10 -6.57 -20.57
CA LYS A 564 -19.60 -7.56 -19.60
C LYS A 564 -18.47 -8.42 -20.18
N VAL A 565 -18.69 -8.97 -21.37
CA VAL A 565 -17.68 -9.81 -22.03
C VAL A 565 -16.44 -8.99 -22.37
N LEU A 566 -16.63 -7.72 -22.76
CA LEU A 566 -15.51 -6.80 -23.01
C LEU A 566 -14.68 -6.54 -21.76
N ALA A 567 -15.32 -6.31 -20.60
CA ALA A 567 -14.62 -6.18 -19.32
C ALA A 567 -13.79 -7.43 -19.02
N ARG A 568 -14.37 -8.61 -19.17
CA ARG A 568 -13.65 -9.88 -18.96
C ARG A 568 -12.47 -10.07 -19.92
N GLU A 569 -12.69 -9.87 -21.23
CA GLU A 569 -11.65 -10.15 -22.25
C GLU A 569 -10.53 -9.09 -22.27
N VAL A 570 -10.85 -7.80 -22.04
CA VAL A 570 -9.86 -6.72 -22.06
C VAL A 570 -9.19 -6.52 -20.70
N PHE A 571 -9.99 -6.56 -19.60
CA PHE A 571 -9.50 -6.24 -18.25
C PHE A 571 -9.39 -7.46 -17.31
N GLY A 572 -9.82 -8.66 -17.73
CA GLY A 572 -9.58 -9.94 -17.02
C GLY A 572 -10.67 -10.39 -16.08
N SER A 573 -11.60 -9.51 -15.68
CA SER A 573 -12.70 -9.85 -14.79
C SER A 573 -14.00 -9.18 -15.26
N GLU A 574 -15.13 -9.85 -15.03
CA GLU A 574 -16.45 -9.23 -15.20
C GLU A 574 -16.70 -8.14 -14.14
N GLU A 575 -16.02 -8.19 -13.01
CA GLU A 575 -16.07 -7.18 -11.96
C GLU A 575 -15.45 -5.84 -12.40
N ALA A 576 -14.62 -5.85 -13.46
CA ALA A 576 -14.11 -4.63 -14.07
C ALA A 576 -15.19 -3.85 -14.85
N LEU A 577 -16.47 -4.21 -14.72
CA LEU A 577 -17.60 -3.48 -15.26
C LEU A 577 -18.23 -2.57 -14.20
N ILE A 578 -18.06 -1.27 -14.35
CA ILE A 578 -18.73 -0.24 -13.56
C ILE A 578 -20.05 0.09 -14.27
N LYS A 579 -21.16 -0.46 -13.77
CA LYS A 579 -22.48 -0.16 -14.31
C LYS A 579 -23.13 1.00 -13.53
N ILE A 580 -23.65 1.99 -14.27
CA ILE A 580 -24.40 3.14 -13.77
C ILE A 580 -25.74 3.18 -14.51
N ASP A 581 -26.83 3.06 -13.77
CA ASP A 581 -28.20 3.14 -14.31
C ASP A 581 -28.61 4.62 -14.36
N MET A 582 -28.80 5.12 -15.56
CA MET A 582 -29.16 6.53 -15.77
C MET A 582 -30.57 6.89 -15.33
N SER A 583 -31.43 5.92 -15.05
CA SER A 583 -32.74 6.15 -14.45
C SER A 583 -32.65 6.77 -13.04
N GLU A 584 -31.53 6.53 -12.32
CA GLU A 584 -31.27 7.16 -11.03
C GLU A 584 -30.85 8.63 -11.13
N PHE A 585 -30.51 9.11 -12.36
CA PHE A 585 -29.91 10.42 -12.62
C PHE A 585 -30.78 11.26 -13.57
N GLY A 586 -32.10 11.07 -13.51
CA GLY A 586 -33.06 11.84 -14.29
C GLY A 586 -33.32 13.25 -13.78
N GLU A 587 -32.95 13.56 -12.53
CA GLU A 587 -33.11 14.86 -11.89
C GLU A 587 -31.79 15.58 -11.71
N LYS A 588 -31.82 16.93 -11.74
CA LYS A 588 -30.62 17.78 -11.65
C LYS A 588 -29.80 17.53 -10.38
N HIS A 589 -30.47 17.38 -9.22
CA HIS A 589 -29.73 17.17 -7.96
C HIS A 589 -29.01 15.79 -7.90
N ASN A 590 -29.52 14.81 -8.61
CA ASN A 590 -28.90 13.47 -8.65
C ASN A 590 -27.65 13.46 -9.53
N THR A 591 -27.51 14.38 -10.50
CA THR A 591 -26.35 14.48 -11.38
C THR A 591 -25.06 14.79 -10.58
N SER A 592 -25.15 15.64 -9.56
CA SER A 592 -24.02 15.94 -8.67
C SER A 592 -23.52 14.71 -7.92
N ARG A 593 -24.35 13.71 -7.65
CA ARG A 593 -23.93 12.44 -7.01
C ARG A 593 -22.97 11.60 -7.86
N LEU A 594 -22.87 11.86 -9.17
CA LEU A 594 -21.85 11.21 -10.02
C LEU A 594 -20.44 11.66 -9.65
N LEU A 595 -20.27 12.97 -9.36
CA LEU A 595 -19.00 13.59 -9.01
C LEU A 595 -18.77 13.67 -7.49
N GLY A 596 -19.84 13.59 -6.69
CA GLY A 596 -19.90 13.87 -5.26
C GLY A 596 -20.67 15.13 -4.93
N ALA A 597 -21.19 15.26 -3.71
CA ALA A 597 -21.90 16.44 -3.27
C ALA A 597 -20.92 17.62 -3.07
N PRO A 598 -21.30 18.87 -3.46
CA PRO A 598 -20.50 20.05 -3.16
C PRO A 598 -20.32 20.28 -1.66
N ALA A 599 -19.26 20.97 -1.27
CA ALA A 599 -19.02 21.32 0.13
C ALA A 599 -20.22 22.03 0.77
N GLY A 600 -20.67 21.55 1.94
CA GLY A 600 -21.82 22.09 2.66
C GLY A 600 -23.15 21.38 2.41
N TYR A 601 -23.23 20.38 1.52
CA TYR A 601 -24.43 19.58 1.31
C TYR A 601 -24.30 18.21 2.00
N VAL A 602 -25.45 17.63 2.41
CA VAL A 602 -25.53 16.28 2.98
C VAL A 602 -24.98 15.28 1.97
N GLY A 603 -24.01 14.44 2.43
CA GLY A 603 -23.32 13.45 1.56
C GLY A 603 -22.01 13.96 0.94
N TYR A 604 -21.44 15.08 1.38
CA TYR A 604 -20.11 15.55 0.93
C TYR A 604 -18.98 14.54 1.28
N GLU A 605 -19.12 13.82 2.38
CA GLU A 605 -18.17 12.75 2.76
C GLU A 605 -18.33 11.49 1.91
N ASP A 606 -19.53 11.23 1.40
CA ASP A 606 -19.82 10.16 0.44
C ASP A 606 -19.28 10.58 -0.93
N GLY A 607 -18.17 10.03 -1.35
CA GLY A 607 -17.54 10.34 -2.64
C GLY A 607 -18.46 10.13 -3.84
N GLY A 608 -18.07 10.61 -5.03
CA GLY A 608 -18.88 10.49 -6.24
C GLY A 608 -19.07 9.03 -6.69
N LYS A 609 -20.30 8.62 -6.99
CA LYS A 609 -20.61 7.24 -7.42
C LYS A 609 -19.79 6.77 -8.62
N LEU A 610 -19.44 7.68 -9.55
CA LEU A 610 -18.62 7.39 -10.72
C LEU A 610 -17.14 7.55 -10.42
N THR A 611 -16.76 8.72 -9.92
CA THR A 611 -15.35 9.11 -9.73
C THR A 611 -14.62 8.20 -8.75
N ASP A 612 -15.23 7.84 -7.63
CA ASP A 612 -14.62 6.94 -6.65
C ASP A 612 -14.49 5.50 -7.16
N LYS A 613 -15.48 5.01 -7.93
CA LYS A 613 -15.37 3.67 -8.50
C LYS A 613 -14.24 3.60 -9.53
N VAL A 614 -14.13 4.59 -10.42
CA VAL A 614 -13.06 4.62 -11.43
C VAL A 614 -11.70 4.84 -10.79
N ARG A 615 -11.61 5.65 -9.74
CA ARG A 615 -10.36 5.81 -8.98
C ARG A 615 -9.88 4.51 -8.36
N ARG A 616 -10.81 3.69 -7.82
CA ARG A 616 -10.49 2.36 -7.27
C ARG A 616 -10.22 1.31 -8.34
N GLN A 617 -10.84 1.44 -9.51
CA GLN A 617 -10.70 0.54 -10.66
C GLN A 617 -10.44 1.32 -11.94
N PRO A 618 -9.24 1.87 -12.14
CA PRO A 618 -8.93 2.69 -13.31
C PRO A 618 -8.95 1.90 -14.63
N TYR A 619 -8.80 0.57 -14.57
CA TYR A 619 -8.92 -0.35 -15.69
C TYR A 619 -10.30 -0.99 -15.70
N SER A 620 -11.28 -0.32 -16.27
CA SER A 620 -12.67 -0.75 -16.25
C SER A 620 -13.45 -0.40 -17.52
N VAL A 621 -14.54 -1.09 -17.72
CA VAL A 621 -15.60 -0.68 -18.65
C VAL A 621 -16.62 0.11 -17.85
N VAL A 622 -16.83 1.37 -18.20
CA VAL A 622 -17.88 2.20 -17.61
C VAL A 622 -19.10 2.15 -18.52
N LEU A 623 -20.16 1.58 -18.01
CA LEU A 623 -21.44 1.42 -18.72
C LEU A 623 -22.49 2.37 -18.15
N PHE A 624 -22.88 3.36 -18.95
CA PHE A 624 -24.04 4.21 -18.69
C PHE A 624 -25.26 3.55 -19.34
N ASP A 625 -26.09 2.88 -18.53
CA ASP A 625 -27.27 2.14 -19.04
C ASP A 625 -28.48 3.06 -19.12
N GLU A 626 -29.25 2.95 -20.21
CA GLU A 626 -30.48 3.72 -20.53
C GLU A 626 -30.24 5.26 -20.52
N ILE A 627 -29.24 5.73 -21.28
CA ILE A 627 -28.80 7.14 -21.31
C ILE A 627 -29.94 8.12 -21.65
N GLU A 628 -30.99 7.68 -22.33
CA GLU A 628 -32.19 8.46 -22.64
C GLU A 628 -32.97 8.93 -21.42
N LYS A 629 -32.73 8.33 -20.25
CA LYS A 629 -33.36 8.72 -18.97
C LYS A 629 -32.55 9.74 -18.19
N ALA A 630 -31.32 10.03 -18.62
CA ALA A 630 -30.40 10.94 -17.93
C ALA A 630 -30.83 12.40 -18.08
N HIS A 631 -30.56 13.20 -17.02
CA HIS A 631 -30.70 14.67 -17.11
C HIS A 631 -29.69 15.25 -18.12
N PRO A 632 -30.03 16.32 -18.86
CA PRO A 632 -29.16 16.95 -19.84
C PRO A 632 -27.78 17.37 -19.31
N ASP A 633 -27.64 17.72 -18.04
CA ASP A 633 -26.36 18.08 -17.43
C ASP A 633 -25.34 16.91 -17.43
N VAL A 634 -25.78 15.66 -17.50
CA VAL A 634 -24.90 14.49 -17.63
C VAL A 634 -24.11 14.54 -18.94
N PHE A 635 -24.68 15.08 -20.02
CA PHE A 635 -23.99 15.20 -21.30
C PHE A 635 -22.83 16.18 -21.27
N ASN A 636 -22.91 17.22 -20.44
CA ASN A 636 -21.80 18.15 -20.24
C ASN A 636 -20.61 17.49 -19.53
N LEU A 637 -20.89 16.59 -18.55
CA LEU A 637 -19.86 15.79 -17.90
C LEU A 637 -19.21 14.80 -18.87
N LEU A 638 -20.02 14.16 -19.73
CA LEU A 638 -19.51 13.24 -20.73
C LEU A 638 -18.64 13.94 -21.79
N LEU A 639 -18.93 15.20 -22.15
CA LEU A 639 -18.07 15.99 -23.04
C LEU A 639 -16.66 16.12 -22.48
N GLN A 640 -16.52 16.55 -21.23
CA GLN A 640 -15.22 16.68 -20.57
C GLN A 640 -14.49 15.33 -20.55
N LEU A 641 -15.18 14.26 -20.13
CA LEU A 641 -14.62 12.92 -20.05
C LEU A 641 -14.10 12.40 -21.41
N LEU A 642 -14.83 12.62 -22.49
CA LEU A 642 -14.46 12.14 -23.82
C LEU A 642 -13.38 13.00 -24.50
N GLU A 643 -13.19 14.24 -24.07
CA GLU A 643 -12.21 15.17 -24.65
C GLU A 643 -10.87 15.07 -23.93
N ASP A 644 -10.89 15.26 -22.59
CA ASP A 644 -9.69 15.34 -21.75
C ASP A 644 -9.29 13.97 -21.16
N GLY A 645 -10.23 13.01 -21.15
CA GLY A 645 -10.03 11.72 -20.49
C GLY A 645 -9.88 11.83 -18.98
N THR A 646 -10.31 12.95 -18.40
CA THR A 646 -10.26 13.21 -16.95
C THR A 646 -11.55 13.88 -16.49
N MET A 647 -11.83 13.78 -15.21
CA MET A 647 -12.98 14.39 -14.57
C MET A 647 -12.63 14.86 -13.16
N THR A 648 -13.01 16.06 -12.77
CA THR A 648 -12.77 16.60 -11.43
C THR A 648 -13.89 16.19 -10.49
N ASP A 649 -13.55 15.56 -9.37
CA ASP A 649 -14.53 15.23 -8.32
C ASP A 649 -14.93 16.47 -7.49
N ALA A 650 -15.93 16.33 -6.63
CA ALA A 650 -16.40 17.40 -5.77
C ALA A 650 -15.36 17.90 -4.73
N LYS A 651 -14.30 17.12 -4.51
CA LYS A 651 -13.16 17.47 -3.64
C LYS A 651 -12.02 18.15 -4.41
N GLY A 652 -12.23 18.49 -5.70
CA GLY A 652 -11.22 19.13 -6.55
C GLY A 652 -10.15 18.19 -7.11
N ARG A 653 -10.28 16.87 -6.91
CA ARG A 653 -9.29 15.89 -7.38
C ARG A 653 -9.58 15.46 -8.81
N GLU A 654 -8.56 15.40 -9.64
CA GLU A 654 -8.66 14.92 -11.00
C GLU A 654 -8.66 13.38 -11.04
N VAL A 655 -9.69 12.79 -11.64
CA VAL A 655 -9.85 11.35 -11.82
C VAL A 655 -9.64 11.01 -13.29
N SER A 656 -8.67 10.13 -13.59
CA SER A 656 -8.33 9.73 -14.95
C SER A 656 -9.22 8.60 -15.47
N PHE A 657 -9.80 8.80 -16.64
CA PHE A 657 -10.57 7.81 -17.40
C PHE A 657 -9.81 7.29 -18.64
N ARG A 658 -8.53 7.63 -18.78
CA ARG A 658 -7.70 7.27 -19.95
C ARG A 658 -7.58 5.77 -20.16
N ASN A 659 -7.65 5.02 -19.09
CA ASN A 659 -7.57 3.56 -19.10
C ASN A 659 -8.93 2.87 -19.10
N THR A 660 -10.03 3.60 -19.27
CA THR A 660 -11.39 3.05 -19.29
C THR A 660 -11.93 2.89 -20.72
N ILE A 661 -12.92 2.02 -20.86
CA ILE A 661 -13.76 1.96 -22.06
C ILE A 661 -15.15 2.48 -21.66
N ILE A 662 -15.60 3.52 -22.33
CA ILE A 662 -16.89 4.17 -22.07
C ILE A 662 -17.95 3.62 -23.01
N ILE A 663 -19.05 3.12 -22.45
CA ILE A 663 -20.19 2.58 -23.21
C ILE A 663 -21.47 3.22 -22.72
N LEU A 664 -22.23 3.80 -23.63
CA LEU A 664 -23.58 4.26 -23.40
C LEU A 664 -24.55 3.28 -24.04
N THR A 665 -25.59 2.83 -23.35
CA THR A 665 -26.68 2.05 -23.99
C THR A 665 -27.90 2.91 -24.14
N SER A 666 -28.60 2.71 -25.24
CA SER A 666 -29.88 3.40 -25.51
C SER A 666 -30.88 2.47 -26.24
N ASN A 667 -32.13 2.71 -25.94
CA ASN A 667 -33.27 2.11 -26.62
C ASN A 667 -34.00 3.08 -27.60
N LEU A 668 -33.38 4.27 -27.83
CA LEU A 668 -33.93 5.28 -28.74
C LEU A 668 -34.16 4.68 -30.15
N GLY A 669 -35.34 4.93 -30.70
CA GLY A 669 -35.73 4.42 -32.01
C GLY A 669 -36.16 2.93 -32.02
N ALA A 670 -36.11 2.21 -30.89
CA ALA A 670 -36.43 0.78 -30.80
C ALA A 670 -37.88 0.44 -31.24
N ASP A 671 -38.82 1.33 -30.93
CA ASP A 671 -40.26 1.10 -31.31
C ASP A 671 -40.46 1.10 -32.83
N LYS A 672 -39.75 1.96 -33.57
CA LYS A 672 -39.80 1.96 -35.03
C LYS A 672 -39.10 0.74 -35.64
N MET A 673 -37.95 0.35 -35.04
CA MET A 673 -37.18 -0.82 -35.44
C MET A 673 -37.99 -2.12 -35.23
N THR A 674 -38.78 -2.21 -34.17
CA THR A 674 -39.61 -3.39 -33.87
C THR A 674 -40.79 -3.52 -34.83
N LYS A 675 -41.48 -2.39 -35.13
CA LYS A 675 -42.61 -2.39 -36.08
C LYS A 675 -42.18 -2.79 -37.49
N GLU A 676 -41.05 -2.34 -37.99
CA GLU A 676 -40.53 -2.74 -39.30
C GLU A 676 -40.01 -4.16 -39.32
N SER A 677 -39.48 -4.68 -38.22
CA SER A 677 -39.11 -6.09 -38.09
C SER A 677 -40.31 -7.02 -38.16
N GLU A 678 -41.46 -6.62 -37.60
CA GLU A 678 -42.73 -7.39 -37.70
C GLU A 678 -43.31 -7.41 -39.11
N LEU A 679 -43.19 -6.32 -39.87
CA LEU A 679 -43.63 -6.20 -41.25
C LEU A 679 -42.74 -6.96 -42.26
N GLY A 680 -41.41 -7.03 -42.01
CA GLY A 680 -40.44 -7.69 -42.89
C GLY A 680 -40.42 -9.23 -42.83
N PHE A 681 -41.00 -9.87 -41.82
CA PHE A 681 -41.01 -11.33 -41.67
C PHE A 681 -42.06 -12.07 -42.50
N HIS A 682 -42.89 -11.37 -43.30
CA HIS A 682 -44.00 -11.95 -44.06
C HIS A 682 -43.75 -12.19 -45.55
N SER A 683 -42.62 -11.90 -46.16
CA SER A 683 -42.37 -12.19 -47.59
C SER A 683 -41.00 -12.81 -47.87
N SER A 684 -41.08 -14.04 -48.34
CA SER A 684 -40.33 -14.83 -49.35
C SER A 684 -38.82 -14.70 -49.60
N ARG A 685 -38.21 -15.86 -49.66
CA ARG A 685 -37.12 -16.47 -50.51
C ARG A 685 -35.68 -16.01 -50.48
N ASP A 686 -35.31 -14.75 -50.22
CA ASP A 686 -33.90 -14.35 -50.14
C ASP A 686 -33.54 -13.76 -48.73
N LYS A 687 -33.31 -14.64 -47.79
CA LYS A 687 -33.22 -14.30 -46.35
C LYS A 687 -31.97 -13.52 -45.94
N GLY A 688 -30.96 -13.38 -46.77
CA GLY A 688 -29.69 -12.75 -46.44
C GLY A 688 -29.62 -11.24 -46.70
N SER A 689 -30.06 -10.83 -47.89
CA SER A 689 -30.03 -9.44 -48.32
C SER A 689 -31.08 -8.56 -47.63
N GLU A 690 -32.26 -9.14 -47.33
CA GLU A 690 -33.36 -8.44 -46.62
C GLU A 690 -33.02 -8.10 -45.19
N ILE A 691 -32.30 -8.98 -44.49
CA ILE A 691 -31.86 -8.75 -43.09
C ILE A 691 -30.85 -7.60 -43.02
N ASP A 692 -29.92 -7.54 -43.98
CA ASP A 692 -28.90 -6.49 -44.01
C ASP A 692 -29.54 -5.13 -44.41
N ASP A 693 -30.51 -5.11 -45.31
CA ASP A 693 -31.23 -3.88 -45.67
C ASP A 693 -32.10 -3.37 -44.53
N LEU A 694 -32.77 -4.28 -43.82
CA LEU A 694 -33.53 -3.95 -42.60
C LEU A 694 -32.60 -3.39 -41.51
N HIS A 695 -31.41 -3.98 -41.36
CA HIS A 695 -30.42 -3.47 -40.40
C HIS A 695 -29.94 -2.09 -40.78
N ARG A 696 -29.68 -1.80 -42.07
CA ARG A 696 -29.29 -0.47 -42.54
C ARG A 696 -30.38 0.58 -42.29
N ARG A 697 -31.66 0.26 -42.54
CA ARG A 697 -32.79 1.15 -42.22
C ARG A 697 -32.90 1.41 -40.73
N ASN A 698 -32.80 0.35 -39.91
CA ASN A 698 -32.82 0.48 -38.45
C ASN A 698 -31.64 1.29 -37.91
N ALA A 699 -30.45 1.17 -38.51
CA ALA A 699 -29.30 1.98 -38.16
C ALA A 699 -29.54 3.47 -38.48
N LYS A 700 -30.22 3.78 -39.59
CA LYS A 700 -30.58 5.16 -39.92
C LYS A 700 -31.57 5.73 -38.89
N PHE A 701 -32.65 5.01 -38.59
CA PHE A 701 -33.63 5.44 -37.56
C PHE A 701 -32.98 5.66 -36.17
N ALA A 702 -32.09 4.75 -35.78
CA ALA A 702 -31.31 4.92 -34.54
C ALA A 702 -30.50 6.20 -34.55
N ARG A 703 -29.79 6.46 -35.67
CA ARG A 703 -28.98 7.64 -35.85
C ARG A 703 -29.81 8.92 -35.80
N ASP A 704 -30.93 8.97 -36.55
CA ASP A 704 -31.85 10.11 -36.58
C ASP A 704 -32.47 10.40 -35.21
N ALA A 705 -32.73 9.36 -34.40
CA ALA A 705 -33.20 9.49 -33.04
C ALA A 705 -32.11 10.02 -32.08
N LEU A 706 -30.89 9.58 -32.26
CA LEU A 706 -29.73 10.02 -31.47
C LEU A 706 -29.38 11.51 -31.78
N ASP A 707 -29.39 11.89 -33.08
CA ASP A 707 -29.11 13.24 -33.53
C ASP A 707 -30.15 14.27 -33.02
N LYS A 708 -31.39 13.82 -32.72
CA LYS A 708 -32.40 14.63 -32.05
C LYS A 708 -32.24 14.71 -30.53
N PHE A 709 -31.62 13.72 -29.94
CA PHE A 709 -31.47 13.57 -28.49
C PHE A 709 -30.19 14.15 -27.95
N MET A 710 -29.08 13.99 -28.65
CA MET A 710 -27.75 14.46 -28.25
C MET A 710 -27.24 15.55 -29.16
N ARG A 711 -26.46 16.50 -28.61
CA ARG A 711 -25.78 17.52 -29.38
C ARG A 711 -24.76 16.93 -30.35
N PRO A 712 -24.62 17.48 -31.58
CA PRO A 712 -23.65 16.97 -32.56
C PRO A 712 -22.21 16.94 -32.05
N GLU A 713 -21.82 17.89 -31.17
CA GLU A 713 -20.51 17.93 -30.56
C GLU A 713 -20.19 16.65 -29.78
N LEU A 714 -21.12 16.20 -28.96
CA LEU A 714 -20.96 14.97 -28.16
C LEU A 714 -20.94 13.73 -29.06
N ILE A 715 -21.80 13.68 -30.05
CA ILE A 715 -21.90 12.55 -31.00
C ILE A 715 -20.58 12.33 -31.75
N ASN A 716 -19.89 13.42 -32.14
CA ASN A 716 -18.62 13.38 -32.88
C ASN A 716 -17.41 12.98 -32.00
N ARG A 717 -17.57 12.95 -30.69
CA ARG A 717 -16.50 12.53 -29.75
C ARG A 717 -16.47 11.02 -29.53
N PHE A 718 -17.54 10.30 -29.87
CA PHE A 718 -17.55 8.85 -29.77
C PHE A 718 -16.75 8.18 -30.89
N ASP A 719 -16.00 7.13 -30.57
CA ASP A 719 -15.29 6.32 -31.56
C ASP A 719 -16.22 5.50 -32.45
N GLY A 720 -17.46 5.24 -31.97
CA GLY A 720 -18.44 4.53 -32.76
C GLY A 720 -19.85 4.51 -32.19
N ILE A 721 -20.80 4.73 -33.08
CA ILE A 721 -22.22 4.48 -32.80
C ILE A 721 -22.54 3.11 -33.42
N ILE A 722 -22.99 2.20 -32.57
CA ILE A 722 -23.12 0.78 -32.88
C ILE A 722 -24.57 0.38 -32.71
N THR A 723 -25.23 0.06 -33.81
CA THR A 723 -26.61 -0.41 -33.81
C THR A 723 -26.63 -1.94 -33.74
N PHE A 724 -27.30 -2.47 -32.71
CA PHE A 724 -27.52 -3.89 -32.53
C PHE A 724 -28.75 -4.34 -33.31
N ARG A 725 -28.60 -5.41 -34.06
CA ARG A 725 -29.72 -5.99 -34.79
C ARG A 725 -30.59 -6.90 -33.94
N ALA A 726 -31.83 -7.09 -34.33
CA ALA A 726 -32.70 -8.08 -33.74
C ALA A 726 -32.13 -9.50 -33.92
N LEU A 727 -32.36 -10.36 -32.93
CA LEU A 727 -31.84 -11.73 -32.93
C LEU A 727 -32.77 -12.63 -33.74
N THR A 728 -32.23 -13.51 -34.56
CA THR A 728 -32.97 -14.57 -35.24
C THR A 728 -33.25 -15.75 -34.28
N ARG A 729 -34.27 -16.56 -34.58
CA ARG A 729 -34.57 -17.75 -33.78
C ARG A 729 -33.40 -18.73 -33.67
N ALA A 730 -32.59 -18.86 -34.74
CA ALA A 730 -31.38 -19.70 -34.76
C ALA A 730 -30.32 -19.18 -33.82
N GLU A 731 -30.15 -17.85 -33.68
CA GLU A 731 -29.20 -17.21 -32.76
C GLU A 731 -29.68 -17.33 -31.31
N VAL A 732 -30.98 -17.21 -31.05
CA VAL A 732 -31.57 -17.49 -29.74
C VAL A 732 -31.33 -18.93 -29.33
N GLY A 733 -31.39 -19.90 -30.29
CA GLY A 733 -30.97 -21.27 -30.03
C GLY A 733 -29.51 -21.43 -29.57
N LYS A 734 -28.60 -20.66 -30.13
CA LYS A 734 -27.19 -20.64 -29.69
C LYS A 734 -27.01 -19.98 -28.32
N ILE A 735 -27.79 -18.92 -28.03
CA ILE A 735 -27.81 -18.30 -26.70
C ILE A 735 -28.34 -19.27 -25.64
N PHE A 736 -29.37 -20.05 -25.98
CA PHE A 736 -29.87 -21.13 -25.14
C PHE A 736 -28.76 -22.12 -24.77
N ASP A 737 -27.97 -22.58 -25.76
CA ASP A 737 -26.86 -23.51 -25.52
C ASP A 737 -25.81 -22.94 -24.58
N LEU A 738 -25.52 -21.63 -24.67
CA LEU A 738 -24.60 -20.95 -23.76
C LEU A 738 -25.15 -20.90 -22.33
N LEU A 739 -26.45 -20.53 -22.15
CA LEU A 739 -27.08 -20.45 -20.82
C LEU A 739 -27.15 -21.84 -20.15
N ILE A 740 -27.50 -22.85 -20.93
CA ILE A 740 -27.50 -24.24 -20.42
C ILE A 740 -26.09 -24.73 -20.14
N GLY A 741 -25.11 -24.29 -20.90
CA GLY A 741 -23.68 -24.55 -20.61
C GLY A 741 -23.25 -24.02 -19.25
N GLU A 742 -23.66 -22.81 -18.88
CA GLU A 742 -23.45 -22.23 -17.57
C GLU A 742 -24.14 -23.03 -16.45
N LEU A 743 -25.39 -23.45 -16.68
CA LEU A 743 -26.12 -24.30 -15.75
C LEU A 743 -25.44 -25.66 -15.56
N ARG A 744 -25.00 -26.31 -16.66
CA ARG A 744 -24.26 -27.57 -16.62
C ARG A 744 -22.97 -27.43 -15.74
N GLN A 745 -22.21 -26.38 -15.91
CA GLN A 745 -21.01 -26.15 -15.10
C GLN A 745 -21.34 -26.01 -13.60
N ARG A 746 -22.46 -25.35 -13.25
CA ARG A 746 -22.91 -25.23 -11.85
C ARG A 746 -23.31 -26.60 -11.29
N LEU A 747 -24.02 -27.44 -12.07
CA LEU A 747 -24.44 -28.76 -11.65
C LEU A 747 -23.26 -29.75 -11.54
N VAL A 748 -22.29 -29.69 -12.43
CA VAL A 748 -21.08 -30.54 -12.37
C VAL A 748 -20.32 -30.30 -11.06
N ARG A 749 -20.27 -29.07 -10.54
CA ARG A 749 -19.67 -28.78 -9.23
C ARG A 749 -20.42 -29.48 -8.07
N LYS A 750 -21.70 -29.80 -8.26
CA LYS A 750 -22.52 -30.58 -7.32
C LYS A 750 -22.48 -32.08 -7.60
N GLY A 751 -21.73 -32.50 -8.63
CA GLY A 751 -21.64 -33.91 -9.06
C GLY A 751 -22.80 -34.39 -9.90
N LEU A 752 -23.59 -33.51 -10.51
CA LEU A 752 -24.75 -33.84 -11.34
C LEU A 752 -24.48 -33.49 -12.81
N ALA A 753 -24.97 -34.32 -13.74
CA ALA A 753 -24.91 -34.05 -15.17
C ALA A 753 -26.30 -33.64 -15.69
N LEU A 754 -26.34 -32.72 -16.70
CA LEU A 754 -27.60 -32.26 -17.28
C LEU A 754 -27.65 -32.53 -18.77
N THR A 755 -28.71 -33.21 -19.21
CA THR A 755 -29.05 -33.46 -20.63
C THR A 755 -30.42 -32.89 -20.95
N ILE A 756 -30.54 -32.16 -22.08
CA ILE A 756 -31.82 -31.58 -22.53
C ILE A 756 -32.20 -32.21 -23.85
N LYS A 757 -33.41 -32.79 -23.91
CA LYS A 757 -33.96 -33.39 -25.16
C LYS A 757 -34.23 -32.31 -26.22
N PRO A 758 -34.04 -32.59 -27.51
CA PRO A 758 -34.31 -31.64 -28.61
C PRO A 758 -35.71 -31.03 -28.59
N SER A 759 -36.74 -31.83 -28.18
CA SER A 759 -38.10 -31.36 -28.02
C SER A 759 -38.24 -30.28 -26.94
N ALA A 760 -37.63 -30.50 -25.75
CA ALA A 760 -37.62 -29.54 -24.65
C ALA A 760 -36.84 -28.26 -25.03
N LYS A 761 -35.69 -28.40 -25.70
CA LYS A 761 -34.96 -27.26 -26.27
C LYS A 761 -35.84 -26.40 -27.18
N LYS A 762 -36.58 -27.03 -28.12
CA LYS A 762 -37.48 -26.31 -29.04
C LYS A 762 -38.60 -25.59 -28.29
N PHE A 763 -39.20 -26.23 -27.32
CA PHE A 763 -40.28 -25.66 -26.50
C PHE A 763 -39.80 -24.45 -25.68
N LEU A 764 -38.68 -24.58 -25.02
CA LEU A 764 -38.09 -23.48 -24.21
C LEU A 764 -37.72 -22.28 -25.08
N ILE A 765 -37.16 -22.52 -26.27
CA ILE A 765 -36.82 -21.44 -27.21
C ILE A 765 -38.08 -20.75 -27.70
N ASP A 766 -39.16 -21.53 -28.03
CA ASP A 766 -40.43 -20.98 -28.53
C ASP A 766 -41.13 -20.14 -27.45
N LYS A 767 -41.09 -20.58 -26.19
CA LYS A 767 -41.65 -19.85 -25.04
C LYS A 767 -40.79 -18.62 -24.67
N GLY A 768 -39.44 -18.69 -24.83
CA GLY A 768 -38.49 -17.66 -24.48
C GLY A 768 -38.09 -16.68 -25.59
N TYR A 769 -38.57 -16.87 -26.83
CA TYR A 769 -38.27 -15.98 -27.93
C TYR A 769 -39.34 -14.92 -28.12
N SER A 770 -38.93 -13.65 -28.17
CA SER A 770 -39.84 -12.55 -28.54
C SER A 770 -39.10 -11.57 -29.44
N VAL A 771 -39.70 -11.21 -30.56
CA VAL A 771 -39.15 -10.23 -31.50
C VAL A 771 -38.93 -8.87 -30.80
N LYS A 772 -39.82 -8.51 -29.89
CA LYS A 772 -39.78 -7.23 -29.12
C LYS A 772 -38.75 -7.25 -28.00
N TYR A 773 -38.61 -8.37 -27.29
CA TYR A 773 -37.79 -8.46 -26.09
C TYR A 773 -36.49 -9.29 -26.28
N GLY A 774 -36.21 -9.75 -27.50
CA GLY A 774 -35.02 -10.52 -27.84
C GLY A 774 -34.89 -11.81 -27.04
N ALA A 775 -33.70 -12.05 -26.52
CA ALA A 775 -33.40 -13.21 -25.67
C ALA A 775 -33.62 -12.97 -24.15
N ARG A 776 -34.14 -11.81 -23.76
CA ARG A 776 -34.33 -11.49 -22.32
C ARG A 776 -35.34 -12.42 -21.63
N PRO A 777 -36.48 -12.79 -22.26
CA PRO A 777 -37.41 -13.75 -21.65
C PRO A 777 -36.83 -15.15 -21.53
N LEU A 778 -35.89 -15.55 -22.41
CA LEU A 778 -35.33 -16.90 -22.45
C LEU A 778 -34.62 -17.28 -21.13
N ARG A 779 -33.89 -16.38 -20.55
CA ARG A 779 -33.22 -16.61 -19.26
C ARG A 779 -34.25 -16.91 -18.18
N ARG A 780 -35.31 -16.12 -18.11
CA ARG A 780 -36.38 -16.29 -17.14
C ARG A 780 -37.09 -17.62 -17.33
N VAL A 781 -37.38 -18.00 -18.59
CA VAL A 781 -37.99 -19.29 -18.91
C VAL A 781 -37.11 -20.47 -18.48
N ILE A 782 -35.76 -20.35 -18.63
CA ILE A 782 -34.85 -21.40 -18.17
C ILE A 782 -34.83 -21.44 -16.62
N GLU A 783 -34.83 -20.31 -15.95
CA GLU A 783 -34.90 -20.23 -14.50
C GLU A 783 -36.19 -20.84 -13.96
N ASP A 784 -37.35 -20.44 -14.51
CA ASP A 784 -38.67 -20.86 -14.03
C ASP A 784 -38.95 -22.34 -14.34
N GLU A 785 -38.62 -22.79 -15.54
CA GLU A 785 -39.01 -24.12 -16.02
C GLU A 785 -37.95 -25.22 -15.76
N VAL A 786 -36.69 -24.85 -15.71
CA VAL A 786 -35.61 -25.84 -15.61
C VAL A 786 -34.89 -25.74 -14.27
N GLU A 787 -34.40 -24.53 -13.91
CA GLU A 787 -33.58 -24.38 -12.68
C GLU A 787 -34.45 -24.63 -11.43
N HIS A 788 -35.69 -24.12 -11.41
CA HIS A 788 -36.59 -24.28 -10.26
C HIS A 788 -36.98 -25.74 -10.06
N ALA A 789 -37.36 -26.43 -11.12
CA ALA A 789 -37.70 -27.86 -11.06
C ALA A 789 -36.50 -28.73 -10.60
N ILE A 790 -35.29 -28.42 -11.08
CA ILE A 790 -34.07 -29.11 -10.64
C ILE A 790 -33.79 -28.82 -9.16
N ALA A 791 -33.97 -27.56 -8.73
CA ALA A 791 -33.70 -27.17 -7.36
C ALA A 791 -34.63 -27.88 -6.37
N GLU A 792 -35.93 -27.96 -6.64
CA GLU A 792 -36.89 -28.68 -5.82
C GLU A 792 -36.50 -30.16 -5.67
N GLN A 793 -36.26 -30.84 -6.78
CA GLN A 793 -35.90 -32.26 -6.77
C GLN A 793 -34.55 -32.55 -6.09
N VAL A 794 -33.57 -31.64 -6.20
CA VAL A 794 -32.28 -31.75 -5.47
C VAL A 794 -32.49 -31.55 -3.97
N LEU A 795 -33.38 -30.64 -3.55
CA LEU A 795 -33.73 -30.44 -2.14
C LEU A 795 -34.46 -31.62 -1.53
N ASP A 796 -35.36 -32.26 -2.32
CA ASP A 796 -36.09 -33.45 -1.91
C ASP A 796 -35.20 -34.72 -1.85
N GLY A 797 -33.93 -34.59 -2.20
CA GLY A 797 -32.99 -35.73 -2.17
C GLY A 797 -33.18 -36.75 -3.26
N ALA A 798 -33.91 -36.40 -4.33
CA ALA A 798 -34.25 -37.31 -5.44
C ALA A 798 -33.02 -37.75 -6.27
N TYR A 799 -31.88 -37.08 -6.15
CA TYR A 799 -30.67 -37.34 -6.93
C TYR A 799 -29.43 -37.53 -6.06
N ALA A 800 -28.63 -38.53 -6.43
CA ALA A 800 -27.32 -38.79 -5.85
C ALA A 800 -26.18 -38.19 -6.72
N LYS A 801 -24.99 -38.09 -6.13
CA LYS A 801 -23.80 -37.69 -6.90
C LYS A 801 -23.52 -38.75 -8.00
N GLY A 802 -23.38 -38.29 -9.23
CA GLY A 802 -23.16 -39.11 -10.41
C GLY A 802 -24.40 -39.26 -11.31
N ASP A 803 -25.59 -38.80 -10.87
CA ASP A 803 -26.81 -38.92 -11.65
C ASP A 803 -26.84 -37.95 -12.84
N ILE A 804 -27.58 -38.38 -13.88
CA ILE A 804 -27.83 -37.62 -15.11
C ILE A 804 -29.26 -37.12 -15.09
N LEU A 805 -29.44 -35.81 -14.99
CA LEU A 805 -30.72 -35.13 -15.07
C LEU A 805 -31.13 -35.00 -16.53
N GLU A 806 -32.25 -35.58 -16.89
CA GLU A 806 -32.80 -35.50 -18.25
C GLU A 806 -34.05 -34.63 -18.31
N VAL A 807 -33.97 -33.50 -19.03
CA VAL A 807 -35.10 -32.57 -19.21
C VAL A 807 -35.84 -32.93 -20.51
N GLY A 808 -37.10 -33.32 -20.40
CA GLY A 808 -37.98 -33.68 -21.51
C GLY A 808 -39.35 -32.99 -21.38
N ILE A 809 -40.21 -33.19 -22.36
CA ILE A 809 -41.59 -32.71 -22.35
C ILE A 809 -42.53 -33.89 -22.06
N LYS A 810 -43.41 -33.73 -21.07
CA LYS A 810 -44.50 -34.67 -20.79
C LYS A 810 -45.80 -33.87 -20.68
N LYS A 811 -46.79 -34.21 -21.54
CA LYS A 811 -48.12 -33.54 -21.59
C LYS A 811 -48.07 -32.01 -21.74
N GLY A 812 -47.07 -31.46 -22.48
CA GLY A 812 -46.97 -30.03 -22.74
C GLY A 812 -46.26 -29.19 -21.63
N ALA A 813 -45.74 -29.84 -20.59
CA ALA A 813 -44.89 -29.23 -19.55
C ALA A 813 -43.52 -29.92 -19.49
N ILE A 814 -42.52 -29.24 -18.91
CA ILE A 814 -41.13 -29.74 -18.71
C ILE A 814 -41.09 -30.62 -17.48
#